data_6ed5b54fa85d39de8cf4c3677cdb9887
#
_entry.id   6ed5b54fa85d39de8cf4c3677cdb9887
#
_cell.length_a   1.000
_cell.length_b   1.000
_cell.length_c   1.000
_cell.angle_alpha   90.00
_cell.angle_beta   90.00
_cell.angle_gamma   90.00
#
_symmetry.space_group_name_H-M   'P 1'
#
loop_
_entity.id
_entity.type
_entity.pdbx_description
1 polymer ?
#
loop_
_entity_poly.entity_id
_entity_poly.type
_entity_poly.pdbx_seq_one_letter_code
_entity_poly.pdbx_strand_id
1 'polypeptide(L)'
;AAEYIYNAYKDTKTCGVIEEDTAYGIKKVAEPIGLVAAVIPTTNPTSTAIFKTLICLKTRNAIIISPHPRAKESTIAAAKVVLEAAVKAGAPEGIIGWIDVPSLELTNEVMKNADIILATGGPGMVKSAYSSGKPALGVGPGNTPVIIDDTADIKMAVNSIIHSKTFDNGMICASEQSVTVLDSIYEEVKKEFQYRGCYFLKKGAELDKVRKTIIINGALNSKIPGKSAYEIAKMAGVDVPENTKILIGEVESVDISEEFAHEKLSPVLAMYKAKTFDEALAKAEQLVADGGYGHTSALYVHPAQTEKIEKHYAAMKTCRVLINTPAAQGGIGDLYNFKLAPSLTLGCGSWGGNSVSENVGVKHLINVKTVAERRENMLWFRTPEKVYFKKGSMPVALDELGTIMHKKKAFIVTDSFLYKNGYVKGIEEKLDAMGIQHTCFYEVAPDPTLQCAQKGADMMRSFEPDTIIALGGGSAMDAAKIMWVMYEYPDANFEDMAMDFMDIRKRVYTFPEMGKKAYFVAIPTSSGTGSEVTPFAIITDAETGVKWPLADYQLLPNMAIVDVDNMMTQPKGLTSASGIDVMTHAIEAFVSIMATDYTDGLAMKAVKMVFENLPSAYENGANDPKAREEMANASCMAGMAFANA
;
A
#
# COMPACT_ATOMS: atom_id res chain seq x y z
N ALA A 1 15.56 5.32 -27.49
CA ALA A 1 14.17 4.92 -27.15
C ALA A 1 14.02 3.40 -27.17
N ALA A 2 14.28 2.73 -28.29
CA ALA A 2 14.00 1.29 -28.42
C ALA A 2 14.71 0.43 -27.37
N GLU A 3 16.00 0.62 -27.12
CA GLU A 3 16.79 -0.18 -26.17
C GLU A 3 16.26 -0.06 -24.73
N TYR A 4 16.08 1.17 -24.23
CA TYR A 4 15.60 1.39 -22.86
C TYR A 4 14.18 0.91 -22.67
N ILE A 5 13.27 1.18 -23.60
CA ILE A 5 11.89 0.73 -23.55
C ILE A 5 11.82 -0.80 -23.61
N TYR A 6 12.56 -1.42 -24.52
CA TYR A 6 12.62 -2.87 -24.64
C TYR A 6 13.11 -3.52 -23.35
N ASN A 7 14.25 -3.05 -22.82
CA ASN A 7 14.84 -3.63 -21.60
C ASN A 7 13.94 -3.44 -20.37
N ALA A 8 13.23 -2.32 -20.27
CA ALA A 8 12.30 -2.09 -19.15
C ALA A 8 11.09 -3.02 -19.17
N TYR A 9 10.58 -3.38 -20.37
CA TYR A 9 9.29 -4.06 -20.47
C TYR A 9 9.34 -5.48 -21.02
N LYS A 10 10.49 -5.96 -21.55
CA LYS A 10 10.57 -7.30 -22.19
C LYS A 10 10.12 -8.42 -21.27
N ASP A 11 10.46 -8.36 -19.97
CA ASP A 11 10.17 -9.40 -18.99
C ASP A 11 8.86 -9.15 -18.21
N THR A 12 8.19 -8.01 -18.44
CA THR A 12 6.93 -7.68 -17.77
C THR A 12 5.80 -8.58 -18.31
N LYS A 13 5.08 -9.26 -17.42
CA LYS A 13 3.88 -10.01 -17.79
C LYS A 13 2.75 -9.05 -18.16
N THR A 14 2.24 -9.14 -19.38
CA THR A 14 1.17 -8.26 -19.91
C THR A 14 0.00 -9.04 -20.51
N CYS A 15 0.01 -10.37 -20.39
CA CYS A 15 -1.09 -11.22 -20.84
C CYS A 15 -1.24 -12.45 -19.95
N GLY A 16 -2.47 -12.97 -19.89
CA GLY A 16 -2.80 -14.10 -19.02
C GLY A 16 -2.68 -13.74 -17.55
N VAL A 17 -2.42 -14.73 -16.72
CA VAL A 17 -2.26 -14.51 -15.26
C VAL A 17 -0.95 -13.75 -14.98
N ILE A 18 -1.08 -12.53 -14.50
CA ILE A 18 0.04 -11.64 -14.17
C ILE A 18 0.40 -11.65 -12.67
N GLU A 19 -0.57 -11.96 -11.85
CA GLU A 19 -0.43 -12.07 -10.38
C GLU A 19 -1.38 -13.15 -9.88
N GLU A 20 -0.93 -13.96 -8.93
CA GLU A 20 -1.75 -15.00 -8.30
C GLU A 20 -1.45 -15.05 -6.81
N ASP A 21 -2.50 -14.95 -6.00
CA ASP A 21 -2.48 -15.18 -4.56
C ASP A 21 -3.29 -16.43 -4.27
N THR A 22 -2.57 -17.54 -4.10
CA THR A 22 -3.20 -18.84 -3.87
C THR A 22 -3.82 -18.95 -2.48
N ALA A 23 -3.34 -18.18 -1.50
CA ALA A 23 -3.88 -18.18 -0.14
C ALA A 23 -5.28 -17.56 -0.10
N TYR A 24 -5.49 -16.48 -0.85
CA TYR A 24 -6.77 -15.76 -0.89
C TYR A 24 -7.62 -16.11 -2.12
N GLY A 25 -7.14 -16.97 -3.01
CA GLY A 25 -7.88 -17.37 -4.21
C GLY A 25 -8.08 -16.24 -5.23
N ILE A 26 -7.12 -15.32 -5.31
CA ILE A 26 -7.18 -14.17 -6.21
C ILE A 26 -6.19 -14.36 -7.35
N LYS A 27 -6.67 -14.18 -8.59
CA LYS A 27 -5.82 -14.10 -9.79
C LYS A 27 -6.09 -12.79 -10.52
N LYS A 28 -5.04 -12.11 -10.95
CA LYS A 28 -5.15 -10.98 -11.86
C LYS A 28 -4.78 -11.42 -13.26
N VAL A 29 -5.69 -11.24 -14.19
CA VAL A 29 -5.54 -11.66 -15.59
C VAL A 29 -5.51 -10.42 -16.46
N ALA A 30 -4.41 -10.25 -17.20
CA ALA A 30 -4.23 -9.13 -18.12
C ALA A 30 -4.81 -9.47 -19.51
N GLU A 31 -5.62 -8.55 -20.01
CA GLU A 31 -6.20 -8.57 -21.35
C GLU A 31 -5.82 -7.30 -22.11
N PRO A 32 -5.75 -7.32 -23.45
CA PRO A 32 -5.55 -6.10 -24.23
C PRO A 32 -6.75 -5.16 -24.07
N ILE A 33 -6.51 -3.87 -24.26
CA ILE A 33 -7.59 -2.87 -24.30
C ILE A 33 -8.31 -2.92 -25.66
N GLY A 34 -7.55 -3.05 -26.74
CA GLY A 34 -8.07 -3.06 -28.11
C GLY A 34 -7.32 -2.13 -29.02
N LEU A 35 -7.99 -1.08 -29.51
CA LEU A 35 -7.44 -0.09 -30.43
C LEU A 35 -7.00 1.17 -29.66
N VAL A 36 -5.74 1.56 -29.83
CA VAL A 36 -5.15 2.78 -29.26
C VAL A 36 -5.07 3.88 -30.31
N ALA A 37 -5.68 5.04 -30.04
CA ALA A 37 -5.44 6.26 -30.81
C ALA A 37 -4.20 6.97 -30.27
N ALA A 38 -3.14 7.07 -31.06
CA ALA A 38 -1.88 7.66 -30.62
C ALA A 38 -1.63 9.02 -31.30
N VAL A 39 -1.78 10.10 -30.57
CA VAL A 39 -1.41 11.44 -31.06
C VAL A 39 0.07 11.68 -30.80
N ILE A 40 0.83 12.02 -31.85
CA ILE A 40 2.28 12.18 -31.81
C ILE A 40 2.64 13.67 -31.92
N PRO A 41 3.50 14.18 -31.04
CA PRO A 41 3.92 15.60 -31.07
C PRO A 41 4.97 15.87 -32.15
N THR A 42 5.22 17.13 -32.41
CA THR A 42 6.29 17.57 -33.33
C THR A 42 7.67 17.60 -32.67
N THR A 43 7.73 17.61 -31.34
CA THR A 43 8.96 17.79 -30.56
C THR A 43 9.90 16.57 -30.60
N ASN A 44 9.33 15.36 -30.52
CA ASN A 44 10.08 14.11 -30.52
C ASN A 44 9.30 12.98 -31.23
N PRO A 45 9.01 13.18 -32.54
CA PRO A 45 8.04 12.37 -33.25
C PRO A 45 8.45 10.91 -33.44
N THR A 46 9.70 10.66 -33.83
CA THR A 46 10.21 9.31 -34.08
C THR A 46 10.30 8.48 -32.80
N SER A 47 10.87 9.04 -31.75
CA SER A 47 11.01 8.34 -30.46
C SER A 47 9.67 8.08 -29.79
N THR A 48 8.71 9.02 -29.89
CA THR A 48 7.35 8.83 -29.37
C THR A 48 6.57 7.78 -30.16
N ALA A 49 6.69 7.77 -31.49
CA ALA A 49 6.08 6.73 -32.32
C ALA A 49 6.62 5.33 -31.97
N ILE A 50 7.96 5.18 -31.87
CA ILE A 50 8.60 3.92 -31.46
C ILE A 50 8.14 3.51 -30.06
N PHE A 51 8.16 4.43 -29.10
CA PHE A 51 7.73 4.17 -27.73
C PHE A 51 6.29 3.64 -27.69
N LYS A 52 5.35 4.39 -28.26
CA LYS A 52 3.91 4.05 -28.22
C LYS A 52 3.62 2.73 -28.95
N THR A 53 4.26 2.47 -30.08
CA THR A 53 4.10 1.21 -30.80
C THR A 53 4.65 0.03 -30.00
N LEU A 54 5.82 0.15 -29.38
CA LEU A 54 6.41 -0.93 -28.59
C LEU A 54 5.55 -1.32 -27.38
N ILE A 55 5.02 -0.33 -26.63
CA ILE A 55 4.16 -0.63 -25.49
C ILE A 55 2.79 -1.17 -25.91
N CYS A 56 2.25 -0.76 -27.05
CA CYS A 56 1.02 -1.33 -27.64
C CYS A 56 1.24 -2.79 -28.08
N LEU A 57 2.31 -3.08 -28.80
CA LEU A 57 2.66 -4.44 -29.22
C LEU A 57 2.88 -5.36 -28.02
N LYS A 58 3.62 -4.89 -26.99
CA LYS A 58 3.86 -5.65 -25.76
C LYS A 58 2.57 -6.03 -25.04
N THR A 59 1.55 -5.18 -25.14
CA THR A 59 0.22 -5.39 -24.53
C THR A 59 -0.83 -5.95 -25.49
N ARG A 60 -0.42 -6.33 -26.70
CA ARG A 60 -1.28 -6.91 -27.75
C ARG A 60 -2.40 -5.97 -28.22
N ASN A 61 -2.19 -4.67 -28.15
CA ASN A 61 -3.11 -3.66 -28.66
C ASN A 61 -2.74 -3.26 -30.08
N ALA A 62 -3.74 -3.00 -30.91
CA ALA A 62 -3.57 -2.30 -32.16
C ALA A 62 -3.41 -0.79 -31.92
N ILE A 63 -2.74 -0.10 -32.82
CA ILE A 63 -2.49 1.33 -32.70
C ILE A 63 -2.70 2.05 -34.03
N ILE A 64 -3.41 3.19 -33.99
CA ILE A 64 -3.48 4.14 -35.10
C ILE A 64 -2.77 5.44 -34.70
N ILE A 65 -1.77 5.80 -35.45
CA ILE A 65 -0.93 6.98 -35.21
C ILE A 65 -1.51 8.18 -35.96
N SER A 66 -1.78 9.26 -35.21
CA SER A 66 -2.06 10.57 -35.76
C SER A 66 -0.79 11.41 -35.66
N PRO A 67 0.00 11.59 -36.75
CA PRO A 67 1.22 12.34 -36.74
C PRO A 67 0.93 13.85 -36.76
N HIS A 68 1.81 14.64 -36.14
CA HIS A 68 1.78 16.09 -36.32
C HIS A 68 2.11 16.45 -37.79
N PRO A 69 1.38 17.38 -38.45
CA PRO A 69 1.59 17.70 -39.88
C PRO A 69 3.04 18.02 -40.26
N ARG A 70 3.79 18.72 -39.37
CA ARG A 70 5.20 19.09 -39.62
C ARG A 70 6.19 17.93 -39.43
N ALA A 71 5.78 16.85 -38.78
CA ALA A 71 6.63 15.71 -38.49
C ALA A 71 6.08 14.41 -39.10
N LYS A 72 5.17 14.52 -40.06
CA LYS A 72 4.47 13.41 -40.69
C LYS A 72 5.43 12.34 -41.22
N GLU A 73 6.36 12.75 -42.07
CA GLU A 73 7.27 11.85 -42.76
C GLU A 73 8.14 11.04 -41.79
N SER A 74 8.72 11.69 -40.80
CA SER A 74 9.57 11.03 -39.80
C SER A 74 8.78 10.12 -38.85
N THR A 75 7.56 10.52 -38.51
CA THR A 75 6.66 9.70 -37.67
C THR A 75 6.25 8.44 -38.40
N ILE A 76 5.82 8.54 -39.64
CA ILE A 76 5.38 7.40 -40.47
C ILE A 76 6.57 6.47 -40.77
N ALA A 77 7.75 7.03 -41.10
CA ALA A 77 8.95 6.22 -41.29
C ALA A 77 9.30 5.37 -40.06
N ALA A 78 9.23 5.97 -38.87
CA ALA A 78 9.45 5.26 -37.62
C ALA A 78 8.41 4.15 -37.38
N ALA A 79 7.13 4.43 -37.65
CA ALA A 79 6.06 3.45 -37.54
C ALA A 79 6.22 2.26 -38.49
N LYS A 80 6.61 2.53 -39.75
CA LYS A 80 6.88 1.50 -40.76
C LYS A 80 8.00 0.54 -40.31
N VAL A 81 9.10 1.05 -39.82
CA VAL A 81 10.22 0.22 -39.33
C VAL A 81 9.76 -0.73 -38.22
N VAL A 82 8.94 -0.23 -37.28
CA VAL A 82 8.40 -1.09 -36.21
C VAL A 82 7.38 -2.09 -36.74
N LEU A 83 6.50 -1.68 -37.66
CA LEU A 83 5.52 -2.58 -38.29
C LEU A 83 6.22 -3.73 -39.05
N GLU A 84 7.19 -3.41 -39.90
CA GLU A 84 7.95 -4.40 -40.67
C GLU A 84 8.62 -5.43 -39.75
N ALA A 85 9.24 -4.97 -38.68
CA ALA A 85 9.84 -5.84 -37.68
C ALA A 85 8.80 -6.73 -36.95
N ALA A 86 7.64 -6.15 -36.59
CA ALA A 86 6.57 -6.85 -35.91
C ALA A 86 5.94 -7.93 -36.82
N VAL A 87 5.63 -7.59 -38.07
CA VAL A 87 5.07 -8.55 -39.06
C VAL A 87 6.06 -9.69 -39.34
N LYS A 88 7.35 -9.37 -39.50
CA LYS A 88 8.40 -10.38 -39.64
C LYS A 88 8.49 -11.34 -38.42
N ALA A 89 8.13 -10.85 -37.25
CA ALA A 89 8.05 -11.65 -36.03
C ALA A 89 6.70 -12.36 -35.84
N GLY A 90 5.75 -12.25 -36.79
CA GLY A 90 4.45 -12.93 -36.79
C GLY A 90 3.28 -12.08 -36.30
N ALA A 91 3.42 -10.78 -36.15
CA ALA A 91 2.29 -9.90 -35.86
C ALA A 91 1.39 -9.70 -37.09
N PRO A 92 0.09 -9.41 -36.93
CA PRO A 92 -0.80 -9.08 -38.04
C PRO A 92 -0.36 -7.81 -38.80
N GLU A 93 -0.49 -7.79 -40.13
CA GLU A 93 -0.09 -6.62 -40.96
C GLU A 93 -0.82 -5.34 -40.59
N GLY A 94 -2.05 -5.39 -40.08
CA GLY A 94 -2.84 -4.23 -39.67
C GLY A 94 -2.64 -3.77 -38.21
N ILE A 95 -1.66 -4.33 -37.48
CA ILE A 95 -1.51 -4.04 -36.04
C ILE A 95 -1.07 -2.58 -35.76
N ILE A 96 -0.38 -1.93 -36.70
CA ILE A 96 0.03 -0.53 -36.64
C ILE A 96 -0.47 0.19 -37.88
N GLY A 97 -1.31 1.19 -37.69
CA GLY A 97 -1.80 2.09 -38.74
C GLY A 97 -1.42 3.55 -38.50
N TRP A 98 -1.60 4.39 -39.48
CA TRP A 98 -1.35 5.84 -39.37
C TRP A 98 -2.22 6.64 -40.32
N ILE A 99 -2.34 7.95 -40.06
CA ILE A 99 -3.00 8.94 -40.93
C ILE A 99 -1.98 9.50 -41.92
N ASP A 100 -2.16 9.21 -43.20
CA ASP A 100 -1.26 9.72 -44.28
C ASP A 100 -1.44 11.22 -44.56
N VAL A 101 -2.65 11.74 -44.38
CA VAL A 101 -2.96 13.15 -44.54
C VAL A 101 -3.48 13.71 -43.23
N PRO A 102 -2.57 14.13 -42.32
CA PRO A 102 -2.96 14.60 -41.01
C PRO A 102 -3.88 15.82 -41.05
N SER A 103 -5.05 15.69 -40.41
CA SER A 103 -5.98 16.78 -40.16
C SER A 103 -6.56 16.66 -38.75
N LEU A 104 -7.09 17.78 -38.23
CA LEU A 104 -7.78 17.76 -36.94
C LEU A 104 -9.03 16.89 -36.99
N GLU A 105 -9.75 16.91 -38.10
CA GLU A 105 -10.96 16.08 -38.31
C GLU A 105 -10.64 14.59 -38.24
N LEU A 106 -9.65 14.11 -38.99
CA LEU A 106 -9.24 12.69 -38.96
C LEU A 106 -8.66 12.29 -37.61
N THR A 107 -7.94 13.18 -36.93
CA THR A 107 -7.45 12.92 -35.57
C THR A 107 -8.63 12.72 -34.61
N ASN A 108 -9.64 13.59 -34.66
CA ASN A 108 -10.84 13.48 -33.85
C ASN A 108 -11.63 12.20 -34.18
N GLU A 109 -11.72 11.82 -35.45
CA GLU A 109 -12.39 10.59 -35.88
C GLU A 109 -11.68 9.33 -35.34
N VAL A 110 -10.35 9.28 -35.40
CA VAL A 110 -9.57 8.20 -34.80
C VAL A 110 -9.76 8.15 -33.28
N MET A 111 -9.71 9.28 -32.59
CA MET A 111 -9.95 9.35 -31.14
C MET A 111 -11.34 8.85 -30.76
N LYS A 112 -12.37 9.20 -31.53
CA LYS A 112 -13.76 8.80 -31.30
C LYS A 112 -13.99 7.30 -31.45
N ASN A 113 -13.26 6.64 -32.35
CA ASN A 113 -13.45 5.22 -32.68
C ASN A 113 -12.46 4.28 -31.94
N ALA A 114 -11.47 4.82 -31.25
CA ALA A 114 -10.54 4.01 -30.46
C ALA A 114 -11.15 3.57 -29.11
N ASP A 115 -10.53 2.58 -28.49
CA ASP A 115 -10.89 2.11 -27.15
C ASP A 115 -10.20 2.96 -26.06
N ILE A 116 -9.00 3.45 -26.35
CA ILE A 116 -8.24 4.38 -25.49
C ILE A 116 -7.41 5.35 -26.33
N ILE A 117 -7.21 6.55 -25.80
CA ILE A 117 -6.41 7.58 -26.43
C ILE A 117 -5.09 7.78 -25.67
N LEU A 118 -3.97 7.79 -26.38
CA LEU A 118 -2.65 8.06 -25.87
C LEU A 118 -2.13 9.37 -26.52
N ALA A 119 -2.46 10.52 -25.91
CA ALA A 119 -2.20 11.83 -26.49
C ALA A 119 -0.96 12.50 -25.89
N THR A 120 -0.02 12.90 -26.76
CA THR A 120 1.09 13.78 -26.42
C THR A 120 1.05 14.97 -27.36
N GLY A 121 0.84 16.17 -26.83
CA GLY A 121 0.69 17.36 -27.65
C GLY A 121 0.42 18.62 -26.85
N GLY A 122 0.16 19.72 -27.52
CA GLY A 122 -0.18 20.98 -26.86
C GLY A 122 -1.51 20.92 -26.10
N PRO A 123 -1.80 21.92 -25.21
CA PRO A 123 -2.98 21.92 -24.31
C PRO A 123 -4.30 21.70 -25.05
N GLY A 124 -4.49 22.28 -26.23
CA GLY A 124 -5.71 22.13 -27.03
C GLY A 124 -5.95 20.67 -27.47
N MET A 125 -4.92 19.95 -27.88
CA MET A 125 -5.00 18.57 -28.31
C MET A 125 -5.29 17.64 -27.11
N VAL A 126 -4.64 17.89 -25.98
CA VAL A 126 -4.88 17.13 -24.75
C VAL A 126 -6.32 17.34 -24.25
N LYS A 127 -6.82 18.58 -24.31
CA LYS A 127 -8.22 18.88 -24.01
C LYS A 127 -9.18 18.16 -24.95
N SER A 128 -8.90 18.11 -26.26
CA SER A 128 -9.70 17.35 -27.22
C SER A 128 -9.73 15.87 -26.90
N ALA A 129 -8.58 15.28 -26.52
CA ALA A 129 -8.50 13.88 -26.12
C ALA A 129 -9.40 13.57 -24.92
N TYR A 130 -9.32 14.36 -23.84
CA TYR A 130 -10.17 14.19 -22.66
C TYR A 130 -11.66 14.51 -22.92
N SER A 131 -11.98 15.34 -23.90
CA SER A 131 -13.35 15.71 -24.28
C SER A 131 -13.98 14.77 -25.31
N SER A 132 -13.25 13.76 -25.79
CA SER A 132 -13.71 12.82 -26.83
C SER A 132 -14.80 11.83 -26.36
N GLY A 133 -15.00 11.68 -25.06
CA GLY A 133 -15.87 10.67 -24.47
C GLY A 133 -15.21 9.29 -24.36
N LYS A 134 -13.93 9.16 -24.68
CA LYS A 134 -13.14 7.93 -24.56
C LYS A 134 -12.13 8.02 -23.40
N PRO A 135 -11.74 6.91 -22.80
CA PRO A 135 -10.61 6.91 -21.89
C PRO A 135 -9.37 7.52 -22.55
N ALA A 136 -8.69 8.42 -21.86
CA ALA A 136 -7.53 9.10 -22.42
C ALA A 136 -6.39 9.18 -21.40
N LEU A 137 -5.17 8.98 -21.91
CA LEU A 137 -3.90 9.21 -21.23
C LEU A 137 -3.22 10.38 -21.96
N GLY A 138 -3.52 11.59 -21.52
CA GLY A 138 -3.00 12.82 -22.10
C GLY A 138 -1.89 13.41 -21.24
N VAL A 139 -0.96 14.12 -21.87
CA VAL A 139 0.15 14.81 -21.20
C VAL A 139 0.10 16.29 -21.53
N GLY A 140 0.04 17.11 -20.49
CA GLY A 140 0.04 18.57 -20.57
C GLY A 140 1.42 19.18 -20.82
N PRO A 141 1.50 20.52 -21.00
CA PRO A 141 2.75 21.24 -21.10
C PRO A 141 3.54 21.18 -19.80
N GLY A 142 4.85 21.40 -19.87
CA GLY A 142 5.74 21.47 -18.72
C GLY A 142 6.49 22.80 -18.68
N ASN A 143 6.57 23.41 -17.51
CA ASN A 143 7.42 24.57 -17.26
C ASN A 143 8.37 24.26 -16.11
N THR A 144 9.33 23.37 -16.35
CA THR A 144 10.21 22.79 -15.33
C THR A 144 11.11 23.85 -14.69
N PRO A 145 10.88 24.23 -13.42
CA PRO A 145 11.77 25.07 -12.66
C PRO A 145 12.89 24.26 -12.02
N VAL A 146 14.05 24.89 -11.87
CA VAL A 146 15.20 24.33 -11.15
C VAL A 146 15.63 25.29 -10.06
N ILE A 147 15.97 24.74 -8.90
CA ILE A 147 16.61 25.50 -7.81
C ILE A 147 18.04 24.98 -7.66
N ILE A 148 19.01 25.90 -7.60
CA ILE A 148 20.40 25.62 -7.18
C ILE A 148 20.58 26.24 -5.79
N ASP A 149 20.63 25.37 -4.79
CA ASP A 149 20.84 25.73 -3.39
C ASP A 149 22.32 26.06 -3.13
N ASP A 150 22.61 26.88 -2.12
CA ASP A 150 23.98 27.28 -1.75
C ASP A 150 24.86 26.12 -1.26
N THR A 151 24.28 24.97 -0.95
CA THR A 151 25.00 23.76 -0.58
C THR A 151 25.24 22.81 -1.75
N ALA A 152 24.79 23.16 -2.96
CA ALA A 152 24.91 22.31 -4.14
C ALA A 152 26.37 22.22 -4.65
N ASP A 153 26.69 21.10 -5.29
CA ASP A 153 27.88 21.03 -6.16
C ASP A 153 27.57 21.80 -7.46
N ILE A 154 28.11 23.03 -7.55
CA ILE A 154 27.86 23.95 -8.65
C ILE A 154 28.28 23.36 -9.98
N LYS A 155 29.43 22.69 -10.05
CA LYS A 155 29.96 22.11 -11.30
C LYS A 155 29.05 20.99 -11.81
N MET A 156 28.60 20.13 -10.90
CA MET A 156 27.66 19.05 -11.20
C MET A 156 26.29 19.63 -11.64
N ALA A 157 25.75 20.60 -10.90
CA ALA A 157 24.46 21.23 -11.19
C ALA A 157 24.46 21.89 -12.57
N VAL A 158 25.42 22.76 -12.85
CA VAL A 158 25.52 23.47 -14.14
C VAL A 158 25.74 22.51 -15.29
N ASN A 159 26.63 21.51 -15.13
CA ASN A 159 26.85 20.50 -16.16
C ASN A 159 25.59 19.69 -16.47
N SER A 160 24.87 19.27 -15.44
CA SER A 160 23.62 18.53 -15.58
C SER A 160 22.54 19.34 -16.31
N ILE A 161 22.37 20.62 -15.94
CA ILE A 161 21.42 21.53 -16.59
C ILE A 161 21.79 21.74 -18.06
N ILE A 162 23.05 21.98 -18.37
CA ILE A 162 23.50 22.16 -19.77
C ILE A 162 23.25 20.86 -20.56
N HIS A 163 23.62 19.71 -20.02
CA HIS A 163 23.40 18.42 -20.67
C HIS A 163 21.92 18.17 -20.96
N SER A 164 21.06 18.46 -20.01
CA SER A 164 19.63 18.34 -20.14
C SER A 164 19.04 19.34 -21.16
N LYS A 165 19.43 20.61 -21.06
CA LYS A 165 18.87 21.68 -21.87
C LYS A 165 19.36 21.66 -23.33
N THR A 166 20.51 21.05 -23.59
CA THR A 166 21.04 20.88 -24.97
C THR A 166 20.62 19.55 -25.59
N PHE A 167 20.11 18.62 -24.81
CA PHE A 167 19.55 17.38 -25.33
C PHE A 167 18.34 17.69 -26.22
N ASP A 168 18.40 17.23 -27.48
CA ASP A 168 17.38 17.53 -28.48
C ASP A 168 17.10 19.05 -28.63
N ASN A 169 18.11 19.90 -28.48
CA ASN A 169 17.95 21.37 -28.45
C ASN A 169 16.85 21.83 -27.47
N GLY A 170 16.72 21.18 -26.32
CA GLY A 170 15.78 21.56 -25.27
C GLY A 170 14.31 21.31 -25.58
N MET A 171 14.00 20.47 -26.57
CA MET A 171 12.63 20.18 -26.97
C MET A 171 11.90 19.22 -26.03
N ILE A 172 12.61 18.47 -25.20
CA ILE A 172 11.97 17.57 -24.22
C ILE A 172 11.18 18.41 -23.21
N CYS A 173 9.90 18.12 -23.05
CA CYS A 173 8.98 18.85 -22.16
C CYS A 173 9.40 18.86 -20.69
N ALA A 174 10.21 17.88 -20.25
CA ALA A 174 10.80 17.85 -18.92
C ALA A 174 12.07 18.67 -18.77
N SER A 175 12.63 19.25 -19.89
CA SER A 175 13.85 20.03 -19.80
C SER A 175 13.66 21.33 -19.02
N GLU A 176 14.70 21.77 -18.36
CA GLU A 176 14.71 22.98 -17.54
C GLU A 176 14.27 24.21 -18.34
N GLN A 177 13.31 24.97 -17.83
CA GLN A 177 12.85 26.21 -18.42
C GLN A 177 13.40 27.43 -17.68
N SER A 178 13.72 27.25 -16.39
CA SER A 178 14.25 28.29 -15.52
C SER A 178 15.18 27.72 -14.46
N VAL A 179 16.13 28.56 -14.01
CA VAL A 179 17.01 28.24 -12.89
C VAL A 179 16.94 29.37 -11.87
N THR A 180 16.54 29.09 -10.66
CA THR A 180 16.59 30.01 -9.53
C THR A 180 17.82 29.68 -8.67
N VAL A 181 18.72 30.64 -8.52
CA VAL A 181 20.00 30.47 -7.82
C VAL A 181 20.00 31.33 -6.57
N LEU A 182 20.49 30.78 -5.44
CA LEU A 182 20.67 31.56 -4.22
C LEU A 182 21.74 32.64 -4.40
N ASP A 183 21.49 33.82 -3.86
CA ASP A 183 22.32 35.01 -4.05
C ASP A 183 23.78 34.79 -3.66
N SER A 184 24.02 34.03 -2.59
CA SER A 184 25.36 33.69 -2.08
C SER A 184 26.30 33.02 -3.10
N ILE A 185 25.74 32.25 -4.05
CA ILE A 185 26.49 31.49 -5.05
C ILE A 185 26.18 31.93 -6.49
N TYR A 186 25.36 32.96 -6.67
CA TYR A 186 24.84 33.38 -7.99
C TYR A 186 25.94 33.67 -8.99
N GLU A 187 26.94 34.49 -8.60
CA GLU A 187 28.05 34.88 -9.50
C GLU A 187 28.97 33.69 -9.83
N GLU A 188 29.11 32.72 -8.92
CA GLU A 188 29.89 31.51 -9.17
C GLU A 188 29.17 30.61 -10.19
N VAL A 189 27.88 30.38 -10.01
CA VAL A 189 27.03 29.64 -10.96
C VAL A 189 27.03 30.29 -12.33
N LYS A 190 26.92 31.64 -12.41
CA LYS A 190 26.97 32.39 -13.65
C LYS A 190 28.31 32.18 -14.38
N LYS A 191 29.43 32.29 -13.66
CA LYS A 191 30.78 32.05 -14.23
C LYS A 191 30.90 30.61 -14.74
N GLU A 192 30.39 29.63 -14.03
CA GLU A 192 30.43 28.23 -14.47
C GLU A 192 29.61 27.98 -15.74
N PHE A 193 28.41 28.59 -15.88
CA PHE A 193 27.66 28.57 -17.14
C PHE A 193 28.42 29.18 -18.29
N GLN A 194 29.05 30.36 -18.07
CA GLN A 194 29.85 31.04 -19.09
C GLN A 194 31.06 30.20 -19.51
N TYR A 195 31.78 29.64 -18.52
CA TYR A 195 32.93 28.77 -18.76
C TYR A 195 32.58 27.56 -19.65
N ARG A 196 31.37 27.03 -19.48
CA ARG A 196 30.88 25.88 -20.27
C ARG A 196 30.24 26.24 -21.59
N GLY A 197 30.28 27.51 -22.02
CA GLY A 197 29.82 27.95 -23.34
C GLY A 197 28.36 28.43 -23.41
N CYS A 198 27.77 28.83 -22.29
CA CYS A 198 26.47 29.50 -22.28
C CYS A 198 26.66 31.02 -22.44
N TYR A 199 25.75 31.65 -23.14
CA TYR A 199 25.77 33.08 -23.39
C TYR A 199 24.72 33.81 -22.55
N PHE A 200 25.15 34.79 -21.76
CA PHE A 200 24.26 35.64 -20.98
C PHE A 200 23.88 36.87 -21.82
N LEU A 201 22.58 36.99 -22.09
CA LEU A 201 22.04 38.12 -22.86
C LEU A 201 22.25 39.42 -22.11
N LYS A 202 22.75 40.45 -22.80
CA LYS A 202 22.95 41.76 -22.20
C LYS A 202 21.59 42.39 -21.90
N LYS A 203 21.45 42.94 -20.68
CA LYS A 203 20.24 43.66 -20.26
C LYS A 203 19.86 44.76 -21.25
N GLY A 204 18.58 44.94 -21.52
CA GLY A 204 18.04 45.84 -22.52
C GLY A 204 17.98 45.20 -23.91
N ALA A 205 18.73 45.77 -24.89
CA ALA A 205 18.52 45.46 -26.30
C ALA A 205 18.60 43.97 -26.68
N GLU A 206 19.53 43.19 -26.16
CA GLU A 206 19.65 41.76 -26.51
C GLU A 206 18.53 40.94 -25.85
N LEU A 207 18.27 41.19 -24.57
CA LEU A 207 17.23 40.49 -23.81
C LEU A 207 15.84 40.74 -24.43
N ASP A 208 15.52 42.01 -24.78
CA ASP A 208 14.24 42.40 -25.38
C ASP A 208 14.05 41.83 -26.80
N LYS A 209 15.12 41.74 -27.58
CA LYS A 209 15.07 41.08 -28.90
C LYS A 209 14.74 39.59 -28.77
N VAL A 210 15.35 38.92 -27.82
CA VAL A 210 15.08 37.49 -27.59
C VAL A 210 13.66 37.28 -27.04
N ARG A 211 13.18 38.13 -26.11
CA ARG A 211 11.77 38.09 -25.63
C ARG A 211 10.79 38.09 -26.80
N LYS A 212 10.89 39.09 -27.68
CA LYS A 212 10.03 39.22 -28.86
C LYS A 212 10.17 38.09 -29.88
N THR A 213 11.25 37.33 -29.80
CA THR A 213 11.52 36.20 -30.70
C THR A 213 10.95 34.89 -30.14
N ILE A 214 11.04 34.68 -28.83
CA ILE A 214 10.59 33.41 -28.21
C ILE A 214 9.07 33.35 -28.06
N ILE A 215 8.43 34.44 -27.69
CA ILE A 215 6.97 34.52 -27.52
C ILE A 215 6.41 35.54 -28.53
N ILE A 216 5.41 35.15 -29.29
CA ILE A 216 4.69 35.98 -30.25
C ILE A 216 3.20 35.92 -29.95
N ASN A 217 2.59 37.07 -29.71
CA ASN A 217 1.17 37.15 -29.34
C ASN A 217 0.77 36.24 -28.18
N GLY A 218 1.61 36.15 -27.14
CA GLY A 218 1.37 35.36 -25.94
C GLY A 218 1.55 33.83 -26.10
N ALA A 219 2.04 33.38 -27.25
CA ALA A 219 2.29 31.99 -27.55
C ALA A 219 3.75 31.73 -27.98
N LEU A 220 4.25 30.51 -27.69
CA LEU A 220 5.57 30.11 -28.17
C LEU A 220 5.69 30.21 -29.68
N ASN A 221 6.73 30.89 -30.14
CA ASN A 221 7.04 31.00 -31.56
C ASN A 221 7.32 29.62 -32.17
N SER A 222 6.43 29.18 -33.02
CA SER A 222 6.45 27.84 -33.62
C SER A 222 7.70 27.56 -34.50
N LYS A 223 8.55 28.54 -34.78
CA LYS A 223 9.81 28.39 -35.55
C LYS A 223 11.01 28.09 -34.68
N ILE A 224 10.88 28.16 -33.33
CA ILE A 224 11.98 28.00 -32.36
C ILE A 224 12.23 26.52 -31.97
N PRO A 225 11.22 25.68 -31.70
CA PRO A 225 11.49 24.30 -31.31
C PRO A 225 12.40 23.58 -32.31
N GLY A 226 13.47 22.94 -31.79
CA GLY A 226 14.50 22.27 -32.59
C GLY A 226 15.67 23.11 -33.06
N LYS A 227 15.60 24.45 -32.91
CA LYS A 227 16.70 25.36 -33.27
C LYS A 227 17.79 25.40 -32.21
N SER A 228 19.04 25.53 -32.65
CA SER A 228 20.17 25.74 -31.74
C SER A 228 20.11 27.15 -31.12
N ALA A 229 20.84 27.36 -30.03
CA ALA A 229 20.98 28.66 -29.39
C ALA A 229 21.48 29.73 -30.38
N TYR A 230 22.43 29.37 -31.22
CA TYR A 230 22.97 30.25 -32.27
C TYR A 230 21.92 30.66 -33.31
N GLU A 231 21.14 29.70 -33.82
CA GLU A 231 20.05 30.02 -34.77
C GLU A 231 18.99 30.92 -34.16
N ILE A 232 18.62 30.72 -32.89
CA ILE A 232 17.65 31.56 -32.18
C ILE A 232 18.21 32.98 -31.98
N ALA A 233 19.48 33.10 -31.56
CA ALA A 233 20.15 34.40 -31.44
C ALA A 233 20.16 35.14 -32.80
N LYS A 234 20.49 34.45 -33.90
CA LYS A 234 20.45 35.00 -35.25
C LYS A 234 19.05 35.47 -35.67
N MET A 235 18.01 34.68 -35.35
CA MET A 235 16.61 35.07 -35.57
C MET A 235 16.22 36.33 -34.78
N ALA A 236 16.76 36.49 -33.57
CA ALA A 236 16.55 37.66 -32.73
C ALA A 236 17.43 38.86 -33.13
N GLY A 237 18.37 38.70 -34.05
CA GLY A 237 19.35 39.75 -34.40
C GLY A 237 20.32 40.05 -33.25
N VAL A 238 20.74 39.02 -32.55
CA VAL A 238 21.76 39.07 -31.48
C VAL A 238 22.97 38.28 -31.94
N ASP A 239 24.14 38.88 -31.83
CA ASP A 239 25.41 38.27 -32.24
C ASP A 239 26.01 37.46 -31.06
N VAL A 240 26.18 36.16 -31.26
CA VAL A 240 26.74 35.24 -30.28
C VAL A 240 27.71 34.26 -30.95
N PRO A 241 28.66 33.68 -30.24
CA PRO A 241 29.53 32.62 -30.77
C PRO A 241 28.73 31.44 -31.36
N GLU A 242 29.16 30.89 -32.48
CA GLU A 242 28.46 29.78 -33.16
C GLU A 242 28.31 28.52 -32.28
N ASN A 243 29.26 28.29 -31.39
CA ASN A 243 29.28 27.17 -30.45
C ASN A 243 28.49 27.45 -29.16
N THR A 244 27.70 28.51 -29.09
CA THR A 244 26.86 28.85 -27.93
C THR A 244 25.88 27.70 -27.64
N LYS A 245 25.91 27.21 -26.41
CA LYS A 245 25.08 26.06 -25.99
C LYS A 245 23.68 26.48 -25.56
N ILE A 246 23.58 27.53 -24.77
CA ILE A 246 22.31 28.05 -24.21
C ILE A 246 22.37 29.57 -24.19
N LEU A 247 21.24 30.21 -24.53
CA LEU A 247 21.01 31.63 -24.28
C LEU A 247 20.37 31.81 -22.91
N ILE A 248 21.00 32.54 -22.00
CA ILE A 248 20.50 32.76 -20.65
C ILE A 248 20.05 34.21 -20.51
N GLY A 249 18.77 34.39 -20.14
CA GLY A 249 18.21 35.69 -19.77
C GLY A 249 18.17 35.82 -18.24
N GLU A 250 18.89 36.85 -17.71
CA GLU A 250 18.75 37.23 -16.31
C GLU A 250 17.50 38.09 -16.16
N VAL A 251 16.47 37.55 -15.54
CA VAL A 251 15.15 38.18 -15.37
C VAL A 251 14.73 38.16 -13.91
N GLU A 252 13.84 39.09 -13.52
CA GLU A 252 13.42 39.24 -12.13
C GLU A 252 12.01 38.69 -11.88
N SER A 253 11.10 38.94 -12.82
CA SER A 253 9.71 38.54 -12.72
C SER A 253 9.54 37.07 -13.12
N VAL A 254 8.81 36.33 -12.30
CA VAL A 254 8.33 34.95 -12.58
C VAL A 254 6.89 34.93 -13.07
N ASP A 255 6.25 36.11 -13.18
CA ASP A 255 4.89 36.26 -13.69
C ASP A 255 4.83 35.91 -15.17
N ILE A 256 3.73 35.31 -15.61
CA ILE A 256 3.54 34.86 -16.99
C ILE A 256 3.55 36.00 -18.03
N SER A 257 3.48 37.26 -17.61
CA SER A 257 3.69 38.38 -18.48
C SER A 257 5.16 38.58 -18.92
N GLU A 258 6.11 37.94 -18.22
CA GLU A 258 7.51 37.87 -18.64
C GLU A 258 7.71 36.70 -19.61
N GLU A 259 8.15 36.97 -20.83
CA GLU A 259 8.30 35.94 -21.86
C GLU A 259 9.29 34.82 -21.49
N PHE A 260 10.31 35.14 -20.69
CA PHE A 260 11.22 34.11 -20.15
C PHE A 260 10.61 33.20 -19.10
N ALA A 261 9.46 33.57 -18.52
CA ALA A 261 8.74 32.71 -17.57
C ALA A 261 7.97 31.56 -18.25
N HIS A 262 7.75 31.65 -19.57
CA HIS A 262 7.04 30.61 -20.33
C HIS A 262 7.87 29.36 -20.61
N GLU A 263 7.21 28.28 -21.02
CA GLU A 263 7.85 27.13 -21.65
C GLU A 263 8.44 27.54 -23.02
N LYS A 264 9.70 27.22 -23.26
CA LYS A 264 10.44 27.70 -24.44
C LYS A 264 10.80 26.60 -25.44
N LEU A 265 10.78 25.30 -25.03
CA LEU A 265 11.10 24.12 -25.85
C LEU A 265 12.33 24.34 -26.76
N SER A 266 13.38 24.96 -26.22
CA SER A 266 14.57 25.40 -26.94
C SER A 266 15.73 25.62 -25.97
N PRO A 267 16.99 25.78 -26.44
CA PRO A 267 18.12 26.08 -25.58
C PRO A 267 18.14 27.56 -25.14
N VAL A 268 17.02 28.02 -24.61
CA VAL A 268 16.86 29.33 -23.97
C VAL A 268 16.41 29.09 -22.51
N LEU A 269 17.07 29.74 -21.55
CA LEU A 269 16.88 29.54 -20.12
C LEU A 269 16.68 30.89 -19.43
N ALA A 270 15.69 30.96 -18.52
CA ALA A 270 15.59 32.06 -17.57
C ALA A 270 16.51 31.82 -16.38
N MET A 271 17.17 32.84 -15.85
CA MET A 271 17.92 32.76 -14.62
C MET A 271 17.45 33.81 -13.64
N TYR A 272 16.99 33.33 -12.47
CA TYR A 272 16.47 34.13 -11.37
C TYR A 272 17.44 34.12 -10.18
N LYS A 273 17.38 35.16 -9.38
CA LYS A 273 18.10 35.28 -8.13
C LYS A 273 17.11 35.19 -6.97
N ALA A 274 17.50 34.50 -5.88
CA ALA A 274 16.74 34.43 -4.64
C ALA A 274 17.66 34.65 -3.43
N LYS A 275 17.17 35.36 -2.41
CA LYS A 275 17.94 35.61 -1.18
C LYS A 275 17.94 34.42 -0.25
N THR A 276 16.86 33.63 -0.25
CA THR A 276 16.65 32.50 0.63
C THR A 276 16.11 31.31 -0.16
N PHE A 277 16.22 30.11 0.41
CA PHE A 277 15.62 28.90 -0.18
C PHE A 277 14.10 29.02 -0.31
N ASP A 278 13.43 29.62 0.68
CA ASP A 278 11.97 29.80 0.66
C ASP A 278 11.54 30.77 -0.47
N GLU A 279 12.33 31.83 -0.76
CA GLU A 279 12.10 32.70 -1.90
C GLU A 279 12.30 31.95 -3.24
N ALA A 280 13.33 31.11 -3.32
CA ALA A 280 13.57 30.29 -4.50
C ALA A 280 12.43 29.31 -4.74
N LEU A 281 11.93 28.71 -3.67
CA LEU A 281 10.80 27.78 -3.69
C LEU A 281 9.52 28.48 -4.16
N ALA A 282 9.19 29.66 -3.60
CA ALA A 282 8.02 30.44 -4.01
C ALA A 282 8.07 30.84 -5.50
N LYS A 283 9.25 31.20 -6.01
CA LYS A 283 9.43 31.46 -7.46
C LYS A 283 9.18 30.21 -8.30
N ALA A 284 9.68 29.06 -7.86
CA ALA A 284 9.47 27.80 -8.56
C ALA A 284 7.98 27.36 -8.54
N GLU A 285 7.29 27.54 -7.41
CA GLU A 285 5.84 27.28 -7.30
C GLU A 285 5.04 28.16 -8.27
N GLN A 286 5.33 29.46 -8.35
CA GLN A 286 4.65 30.38 -9.25
C GLN A 286 4.86 29.98 -10.70
N LEU A 287 6.09 29.65 -11.11
CA LEU A 287 6.40 29.20 -12.48
C LEU A 287 5.64 27.91 -12.86
N VAL A 288 5.45 27.00 -11.92
CA VAL A 288 4.63 25.79 -12.13
C VAL A 288 3.15 26.14 -12.19
N ALA A 289 2.68 27.03 -11.33
CA ALA A 289 1.27 27.43 -11.29
C ALA A 289 0.85 28.09 -12.61
N ASP A 290 1.67 28.98 -13.15
CA ASP A 290 1.38 29.73 -14.38
C ASP A 290 1.67 28.93 -15.67
N GLY A 291 2.70 28.05 -15.62
CA GLY A 291 3.16 27.30 -16.78
C GLY A 291 2.53 25.92 -16.95
N GLY A 292 1.76 25.45 -15.97
CA GLY A 292 1.09 24.15 -15.96
C GLY A 292 1.59 23.21 -14.84
N TYR A 293 0.65 22.81 -14.00
CA TYR A 293 0.89 21.87 -12.91
C TYR A 293 1.20 20.45 -13.36
N GLY A 294 1.87 19.71 -12.50
CA GLY A 294 1.96 18.25 -12.54
C GLY A 294 3.15 17.69 -13.32
N HIS A 295 3.92 18.50 -14.07
CA HIS A 295 4.96 17.95 -14.93
C HIS A 295 6.23 17.55 -14.15
N THR A 296 7.22 18.40 -14.05
CA THR A 296 8.55 18.10 -13.48
C THR A 296 9.12 19.31 -12.75
N SER A 297 9.87 19.07 -11.68
CA SER A 297 10.71 20.07 -11.00
C SER A 297 12.05 19.46 -10.63
N ALA A 298 13.09 20.27 -10.47
CA ALA A 298 14.40 19.81 -10.07
C ALA A 298 15.03 20.69 -8.97
N LEU A 299 15.81 20.05 -8.11
CA LEU A 299 16.57 20.69 -7.03
C LEU A 299 18.00 20.16 -7.01
N TYR A 300 18.96 21.06 -7.05
CA TYR A 300 20.37 20.76 -6.79
C TYR A 300 20.73 21.24 -5.40
N VAL A 301 21.15 20.31 -4.55
CA VAL A 301 21.37 20.53 -3.11
C VAL A 301 22.31 19.46 -2.56
N HIS A 302 23.02 19.73 -1.49
CA HIS A 302 23.77 18.68 -0.81
C HIS A 302 22.84 17.62 -0.24
N PRO A 303 23.06 16.32 -0.46
CA PRO A 303 22.14 15.24 -0.05
C PRO A 303 21.80 15.21 1.45
N ALA A 304 22.65 15.76 2.31
CA ALA A 304 22.39 15.86 3.75
C ALA A 304 21.36 16.93 4.14
N GLN A 305 20.93 17.79 3.21
CA GLN A 305 19.93 18.85 3.44
C GLN A 305 18.50 18.27 3.30
N THR A 306 18.18 17.27 4.09
CA THR A 306 16.89 16.54 4.02
C THR A 306 15.69 17.45 4.19
N GLU A 307 15.77 18.44 5.11
CA GLU A 307 14.71 19.42 5.35
C GLU A 307 14.39 20.26 4.08
N LYS A 308 15.43 20.73 3.35
CA LYS A 308 15.22 21.47 2.11
C LYS A 308 14.63 20.60 1.01
N ILE A 309 15.05 19.32 0.93
CA ILE A 309 14.51 18.34 0.01
C ILE A 309 13.02 18.09 0.32
N GLU A 310 12.69 17.90 1.60
CA GLU A 310 11.31 17.68 2.06
C GLU A 310 10.41 18.90 1.78
N LYS A 311 10.87 20.09 2.10
CA LYS A 311 10.16 21.32 1.76
C LYS A 311 9.91 21.44 0.26
N HIS A 312 10.90 21.11 -0.57
CA HIS A 312 10.77 21.19 -2.02
C HIS A 312 9.70 20.24 -2.54
N TYR A 313 9.74 18.94 -2.21
CA TYR A 313 8.73 18.02 -2.73
C TYR A 313 7.33 18.24 -2.12
N ALA A 314 7.24 18.78 -0.92
CA ALA A 314 5.96 19.09 -0.29
C ALA A 314 5.27 20.30 -0.96
N ALA A 315 6.03 21.30 -1.39
CA ALA A 315 5.51 22.51 -2.03
C ALA A 315 5.21 22.30 -3.53
N MET A 316 6.08 21.58 -4.24
CA MET A 316 6.00 21.46 -5.70
C MET A 316 4.86 20.55 -6.16
N LYS A 317 3.85 21.11 -6.78
CA LYS A 317 2.75 20.36 -7.43
C LYS A 317 3.20 19.78 -8.78
N THR A 318 4.22 18.91 -8.74
CA THR A 318 4.77 18.19 -9.90
C THR A 318 4.85 16.70 -9.61
N CYS A 319 4.58 15.85 -10.59
CA CYS A 319 4.58 14.39 -10.45
C CYS A 319 5.99 13.79 -10.49
N ARG A 320 6.96 14.55 -10.94
CA ARG A 320 8.39 14.19 -10.96
C ARG A 320 9.18 15.28 -10.27
N VAL A 321 9.76 14.92 -9.12
CA VAL A 321 10.68 15.78 -8.37
C VAL A 321 12.05 15.15 -8.46
N LEU A 322 12.99 15.83 -9.09
CA LEU A 322 14.32 15.32 -9.41
C LEU A 322 15.37 16.00 -8.53
N ILE A 323 16.12 15.22 -7.78
CA ILE A 323 17.18 15.73 -6.91
C ILE A 323 18.52 15.42 -7.54
N ASN A 324 19.36 16.45 -7.74
CA ASN A 324 20.70 16.36 -8.33
C ASN A 324 20.74 15.57 -9.65
N THR A 325 19.70 15.73 -10.47
CA THR A 325 19.52 14.96 -11.71
C THR A 325 19.10 15.87 -12.85
N PRO A 326 19.69 15.74 -14.05
CA PRO A 326 19.27 16.50 -15.23
C PRO A 326 17.81 16.19 -15.56
N ALA A 327 16.99 17.25 -15.75
CA ALA A 327 15.54 17.10 -15.75
C ALA A 327 15.01 16.37 -17.00
N ALA A 328 15.58 16.59 -18.17
CA ALA A 328 15.14 15.92 -19.40
C ALA A 328 15.33 14.41 -19.31
N GLN A 329 16.55 13.96 -19.02
CA GLN A 329 16.88 12.53 -18.94
C GLN A 329 16.21 11.86 -17.72
N GLY A 330 16.26 12.52 -16.56
CA GLY A 330 15.62 12.02 -15.35
C GLY A 330 14.11 11.89 -15.51
N GLY A 331 13.45 12.88 -16.12
CA GLY A 331 11.99 12.87 -16.31
C GLY A 331 11.50 11.77 -17.25
N ILE A 332 12.24 11.48 -18.34
CA ILE A 332 11.88 10.38 -19.25
C ILE A 332 12.17 8.99 -18.69
N GLY A 333 12.91 8.91 -17.57
CA GLY A 333 13.10 7.69 -16.78
C GLY A 333 14.25 6.80 -17.21
N ASP A 334 14.78 6.07 -16.27
CA ASP A 334 15.75 4.97 -16.38
C ASP A 334 17.06 5.28 -17.14
N LEU A 335 17.51 6.51 -17.10
CA LEU A 335 18.82 6.89 -17.66
C LEU A 335 19.92 6.98 -16.59
N TYR A 336 19.55 6.85 -15.31
CA TYR A 336 20.43 6.89 -14.14
C TYR A 336 20.07 5.76 -13.16
N ASN A 337 20.66 5.78 -11.99
CA ASN A 337 20.54 4.71 -10.98
C ASN A 337 19.19 4.69 -10.21
N PHE A 338 18.10 5.11 -10.82
CA PHE A 338 16.77 5.03 -10.22
C PHE A 338 15.77 4.33 -11.14
N LYS A 339 14.76 3.70 -10.53
CA LYS A 339 13.76 2.90 -11.25
C LYS A 339 12.51 3.70 -11.64
N LEU A 340 12.68 4.88 -12.24
CA LEU A 340 11.56 5.57 -12.87
C LEU A 340 11.34 4.95 -14.25
N ALA A 341 10.13 4.47 -14.51
CA ALA A 341 9.82 3.78 -15.75
C ALA A 341 10.09 4.66 -16.99
N PRO A 342 10.84 4.17 -17.98
CA PRO A 342 11.12 4.95 -19.18
C PRO A 342 9.84 5.20 -19.97
N SER A 343 9.59 6.46 -20.32
CA SER A 343 8.39 6.88 -21.04
C SER A 343 8.60 8.17 -21.81
N LEU A 344 7.86 8.30 -22.90
CA LEU A 344 7.69 9.55 -23.64
C LEU A 344 6.26 10.10 -23.54
N THR A 345 5.53 9.63 -22.53
CA THR A 345 4.21 10.14 -22.14
C THR A 345 4.22 10.33 -20.60
N LEU A 346 4.51 11.56 -20.18
CA LEU A 346 4.82 11.91 -18.80
C LEU A 346 3.56 12.45 -18.11
N GLY A 347 2.77 11.60 -17.48
CA GLY A 347 1.52 11.98 -16.82
C GLY A 347 1.71 13.07 -15.77
N CYS A 348 0.78 14.05 -15.75
CA CYS A 348 0.83 15.22 -14.87
C CYS A 348 -0.18 15.15 -13.72
N GLY A 349 -0.86 14.01 -13.55
CA GLY A 349 -1.84 13.80 -12.50
C GLY A 349 -3.05 14.75 -12.55
N SER A 350 -3.87 14.71 -11.54
CA SER A 350 -5.03 15.60 -11.40
C SER A 350 -4.63 17.08 -11.36
N TRP A 351 -3.45 17.40 -10.85
CA TRP A 351 -2.92 18.77 -10.89
C TRP A 351 -2.81 19.33 -12.30
N GLY A 352 -2.32 18.51 -13.24
CA GLY A 352 -2.23 18.88 -14.67
C GLY A 352 -3.47 18.49 -15.49
N GLY A 353 -4.58 18.14 -14.85
CA GLY A 353 -5.80 17.69 -15.53
C GLY A 353 -5.64 16.37 -16.29
N ASN A 354 -4.75 15.48 -15.82
CA ASN A 354 -4.45 14.20 -16.46
C ASN A 354 -4.99 13.02 -15.63
N SER A 355 -5.25 11.89 -16.29
CA SER A 355 -5.74 10.65 -15.67
C SER A 355 -4.66 9.87 -14.94
N VAL A 356 -3.38 10.17 -15.17
CA VAL A 356 -2.23 9.48 -14.58
C VAL A 356 -1.20 10.47 -14.06
N SER A 357 -0.58 10.15 -12.92
CA SER A 357 0.47 10.96 -12.27
C SER A 357 1.88 10.41 -12.46
N GLU A 358 2.05 9.37 -13.27
CA GLU A 358 3.32 8.69 -13.46
C GLU A 358 3.67 8.57 -14.94
N ASN A 359 4.86 8.06 -15.20
CA ASN A 359 5.30 7.75 -16.55
C ASN A 359 4.43 6.63 -17.13
N VAL A 360 3.75 6.90 -18.23
CA VAL A 360 2.88 5.91 -18.89
C VAL A 360 3.72 4.78 -19.46
N GLY A 361 3.30 3.54 -19.16
CA GLY A 361 3.95 2.33 -19.62
C GLY A 361 2.93 1.22 -19.87
N VAL A 362 3.40 -0.02 -20.01
CA VAL A 362 2.59 -1.19 -20.39
C VAL A 362 1.41 -1.45 -19.44
N LYS A 363 1.55 -1.17 -18.14
CA LYS A 363 0.48 -1.37 -17.15
C LYS A 363 -0.76 -0.51 -17.39
N HIS A 364 -0.62 0.59 -18.13
CA HIS A 364 -1.72 1.49 -18.45
C HIS A 364 -2.47 1.09 -19.73
N LEU A 365 -1.95 0.10 -20.45
CA LEU A 365 -2.51 -0.40 -21.72
C LEU A 365 -2.99 -1.84 -21.63
N ILE A 366 -3.36 -2.28 -20.43
CA ILE A 366 -4.01 -3.58 -20.20
C ILE A 366 -5.28 -3.38 -19.38
N ASN A 367 -6.30 -4.19 -19.66
CA ASN A 367 -7.41 -4.42 -18.75
C ASN A 367 -7.02 -5.52 -17.78
N VAL A 368 -7.23 -5.31 -16.49
CA VAL A 368 -6.97 -6.33 -15.48
C VAL A 368 -8.30 -6.87 -14.96
N LYS A 369 -8.55 -8.16 -15.24
CA LYS A 369 -9.66 -8.91 -14.65
C LYS A 369 -9.21 -9.50 -13.33
N THR A 370 -9.98 -9.29 -12.28
CA THR A 370 -9.79 -9.99 -11.01
C THR A 370 -10.69 -11.22 -11.00
N VAL A 371 -10.08 -12.39 -10.97
CA VAL A 371 -10.78 -13.66 -10.74
C VAL A 371 -10.67 -13.96 -9.26
N ALA A 372 -11.80 -13.99 -8.58
CA ALA A 372 -11.88 -14.34 -7.17
C ALA A 372 -12.55 -15.71 -7.04
N GLU A 373 -11.81 -16.66 -6.52
CA GLU A 373 -12.29 -18.02 -6.26
C GLU A 373 -12.55 -18.17 -4.76
N ARG A 374 -13.74 -18.66 -4.40
CA ARG A 374 -14.01 -18.99 -3.01
C ARG A 374 -13.03 -20.07 -2.56
N ARG A 375 -12.25 -19.81 -1.54
CA ARG A 375 -11.43 -20.82 -0.88
C ARG A 375 -12.20 -21.43 0.27
N GLU A 376 -12.11 -22.74 0.39
CA GLU A 376 -12.49 -23.43 1.58
C GLU A 376 -11.48 -23.11 2.70
N ASN A 377 -11.99 -23.03 3.90
CA ASN A 377 -11.55 -21.95 4.75
C ASN A 377 -10.61 -22.34 5.86
N MET A 378 -10.37 -23.63 6.13
CA MET A 378 -9.42 -24.02 7.14
C MET A 378 -8.16 -24.58 6.51
N LEU A 379 -7.10 -23.79 6.59
CA LEU A 379 -5.76 -24.20 6.16
C LEU A 379 -4.95 -24.79 7.32
N TRP A 380 -5.49 -24.73 8.52
CA TRP A 380 -4.86 -25.25 9.74
C TRP A 380 -5.91 -25.70 10.76
N PHE A 381 -5.49 -26.60 11.65
CA PHE A 381 -6.23 -27.01 12.83
C PHE A 381 -5.43 -26.56 14.05
N ARG A 382 -6.03 -25.80 14.96
CA ARG A 382 -5.33 -25.20 16.10
C ARG A 382 -6.02 -25.54 17.41
N THR A 383 -5.23 -26.00 18.40
CA THR A 383 -5.65 -26.31 19.75
C THR A 383 -4.66 -25.68 20.73
N PRO A 384 -4.95 -25.69 22.05
CA PRO A 384 -3.95 -25.40 23.06
C PRO A 384 -2.67 -26.22 22.86
N GLU A 385 -1.53 -25.69 23.27
CA GLU A 385 -0.25 -26.43 23.21
C GLU A 385 -0.33 -27.76 23.96
N LYS A 386 -1.05 -27.75 25.07
CA LYS A 386 -1.28 -28.95 25.91
C LYS A 386 -2.71 -28.99 26.43
N VAL A 387 -3.29 -30.18 26.40
CA VAL A 387 -4.56 -30.49 27.06
C VAL A 387 -4.34 -31.65 28.01
N TYR A 388 -4.38 -31.36 29.33
CA TYR A 388 -4.39 -32.37 30.36
C TYR A 388 -5.82 -32.84 30.62
N PHE A 389 -6.04 -34.13 30.72
CA PHE A 389 -7.35 -34.72 30.95
C PHE A 389 -7.23 -35.92 31.87
N LYS A 390 -8.36 -36.38 32.43
CA LYS A 390 -8.55 -37.41 33.47
C LYS A 390 -8.46 -36.88 34.88
N LYS A 391 -9.09 -37.66 35.76
CA LYS A 391 -9.08 -37.44 37.19
C LYS A 391 -7.67 -37.31 37.76
N GLY A 392 -7.42 -36.23 38.52
CA GLY A 392 -6.13 -35.98 39.16
C GLY A 392 -5.08 -35.38 38.21
N SER A 393 -5.47 -34.89 37.04
CA SER A 393 -4.54 -34.27 36.10
C SER A 393 -4.10 -32.87 36.52
N MET A 394 -4.92 -32.14 37.31
CA MET A 394 -4.63 -30.74 37.68
C MET A 394 -3.30 -30.59 38.44
N PRO A 395 -3.00 -31.34 39.54
CA PRO A 395 -1.72 -31.19 40.24
C PRO A 395 -0.52 -31.55 39.36
N VAL A 396 -0.67 -32.49 38.43
CA VAL A 396 0.41 -32.91 37.51
C VAL A 396 0.69 -31.79 36.49
N ALA A 397 -0.37 -31.20 35.92
CA ALA A 397 -0.24 -30.11 34.95
C ALA A 397 0.35 -28.85 35.59
N LEU A 398 -0.07 -28.51 36.80
CA LEU A 398 0.45 -27.35 37.52
C LEU A 398 1.93 -27.50 37.90
N ASP A 399 2.46 -28.72 38.09
CA ASP A 399 3.89 -28.95 38.34
C ASP A 399 4.77 -28.41 37.23
N GLU A 400 4.30 -28.42 35.99
CA GLU A 400 5.08 -27.88 34.85
C GLU A 400 5.37 -26.39 35.00
N LEU A 401 4.46 -25.63 35.61
CA LEU A 401 4.65 -24.18 35.79
C LEU A 401 5.93 -23.85 36.56
N GLY A 402 6.22 -24.64 37.61
CA GLY A 402 7.41 -24.48 38.42
C GLY A 402 8.62 -25.24 37.88
N THR A 403 8.47 -26.53 37.55
CA THR A 403 9.58 -27.45 37.26
C THR A 403 10.14 -27.28 35.85
N ILE A 404 9.30 -26.99 34.86
CA ILE A 404 9.68 -26.91 33.46
C ILE A 404 9.70 -25.44 32.96
N MET A 405 8.64 -24.68 33.26
CA MET A 405 8.47 -23.33 32.74
C MET A 405 9.10 -22.26 33.65
N HIS A 406 9.49 -22.62 34.88
CA HIS A 406 10.13 -21.74 35.87
C HIS A 406 9.34 -20.46 36.16
N LYS A 407 8.01 -20.55 36.15
CA LYS A 407 7.11 -19.42 36.42
C LYS A 407 7.26 -18.98 37.89
N LYS A 408 6.98 -17.70 38.15
CA LYS A 408 7.24 -17.05 39.43
C LYS A 408 6.00 -16.43 40.08
N LYS A 409 5.06 -15.95 39.26
CA LYS A 409 3.88 -15.22 39.74
C LYS A 409 2.63 -15.66 38.99
N ALA A 410 1.68 -16.27 39.69
CA ALA A 410 0.42 -16.75 39.15
C ALA A 410 -0.75 -15.86 39.59
N PHE A 411 -1.57 -15.42 38.62
CA PHE A 411 -2.81 -14.68 38.88
C PHE A 411 -4.00 -15.59 38.61
N ILE A 412 -4.78 -15.91 39.68
CA ILE A 412 -5.94 -16.79 39.57
C ILE A 412 -7.18 -15.95 39.33
N VAL A 413 -8.01 -16.34 38.36
CA VAL A 413 -9.30 -15.70 38.05
C VAL A 413 -10.42 -16.71 38.24
N THR A 414 -11.41 -16.37 39.05
CA THR A 414 -12.55 -17.24 39.36
C THR A 414 -13.79 -16.43 39.80
N ASP A 415 -14.88 -17.09 40.08
CA ASP A 415 -16.06 -16.48 40.67
C ASP A 415 -16.11 -16.64 42.21
N SER A 416 -16.99 -15.87 42.85
CA SER A 416 -17.09 -15.85 44.32
C SER A 416 -17.62 -17.16 44.93
N PHE A 417 -18.38 -17.96 44.17
CA PHE A 417 -18.90 -19.24 44.63
C PHE A 417 -17.75 -20.25 44.71
N LEU A 418 -16.98 -20.42 43.66
CA LEU A 418 -15.85 -21.34 43.60
C LEU A 418 -14.79 -20.99 44.66
N TYR A 419 -14.49 -19.67 44.80
CA TYR A 419 -13.55 -19.20 45.83
C TYR A 419 -14.00 -19.55 47.25
N LYS A 420 -15.24 -19.20 47.63
CA LYS A 420 -15.79 -19.45 48.95
C LYS A 420 -15.96 -20.95 49.29
N ASN A 421 -16.14 -21.78 48.29
CA ASN A 421 -16.29 -23.22 48.46
C ASN A 421 -14.96 -23.98 48.33
N GLY A 422 -13.83 -23.27 48.27
CA GLY A 422 -12.49 -23.84 48.37
C GLY A 422 -11.93 -24.52 47.13
N TYR A 423 -12.52 -24.29 45.95
CA TYR A 423 -12.00 -24.85 44.67
C TYR A 423 -10.61 -24.34 44.32
N VAL A 424 -10.29 -23.12 44.73
CA VAL A 424 -8.99 -22.47 44.47
C VAL A 424 -7.88 -23.06 45.35
N LYS A 425 -8.25 -23.62 46.53
CA LYS A 425 -7.30 -24.05 47.57
C LYS A 425 -6.25 -25.05 47.07
N GLY A 426 -6.66 -26.04 46.28
CA GLY A 426 -5.74 -27.03 45.73
C GLY A 426 -4.73 -26.43 44.74
N ILE A 427 -5.11 -25.37 44.05
CA ILE A 427 -4.21 -24.60 43.15
C ILE A 427 -3.22 -23.79 43.99
N GLU A 428 -3.71 -23.04 44.99
CA GLU A 428 -2.89 -22.24 45.92
C GLU A 428 -1.84 -23.07 46.65
N GLU A 429 -2.26 -24.19 47.26
CA GLU A 429 -1.35 -25.15 47.96
C GLU A 429 -0.26 -25.68 46.99
N LYS A 430 -0.62 -25.93 45.73
CA LYS A 430 0.32 -26.44 44.74
C LYS A 430 1.33 -25.35 44.32
N LEU A 431 0.86 -24.10 44.13
CA LEU A 431 1.72 -22.97 43.83
C LEU A 431 2.67 -22.64 44.99
N ASP A 432 2.17 -22.67 46.23
CA ASP A 432 2.98 -22.49 47.45
C ASP A 432 4.09 -23.55 47.57
N ALA A 433 3.76 -24.81 47.29
CA ALA A 433 4.74 -25.90 47.32
C ALA A 433 5.87 -25.71 46.29
N MET A 434 5.61 -25.00 45.21
CA MET A 434 6.60 -24.64 44.16
C MET A 434 7.28 -23.30 44.40
N GLY A 435 6.87 -22.54 45.42
CA GLY A 435 7.39 -21.18 45.68
C GLY A 435 6.96 -20.15 44.67
N ILE A 436 5.83 -20.38 43.98
CA ILE A 436 5.24 -19.44 43.02
C ILE A 436 4.33 -18.50 43.82
N GLN A 437 4.63 -17.21 43.77
CA GLN A 437 3.76 -16.18 44.37
C GLN A 437 2.42 -16.15 43.63
N HIS A 438 1.32 -16.05 44.38
CA HIS A 438 0.01 -16.00 43.74
C HIS A 438 -0.93 -14.98 44.38
N THR A 439 -1.94 -14.58 43.64
CA THR A 439 -3.09 -13.80 44.11
C THR A 439 -4.33 -14.23 43.33
N CYS A 440 -5.51 -13.97 43.90
CA CYS A 440 -6.77 -14.40 43.30
C CYS A 440 -7.76 -13.26 43.15
N PHE A 441 -8.27 -13.08 41.92
CA PHE A 441 -9.44 -12.28 41.63
C PHE A 441 -10.66 -13.18 41.55
N TYR A 442 -11.61 -13.00 42.45
CA TYR A 442 -12.78 -13.88 42.61
C TYR A 442 -14.11 -13.16 42.48
N GLU A 443 -14.13 -11.98 41.85
CA GLU A 443 -15.34 -11.14 41.68
C GLU A 443 -15.99 -11.33 40.29
N VAL A 444 -15.68 -12.38 39.54
CA VAL A 444 -16.33 -12.61 38.25
C VAL A 444 -17.79 -12.98 38.47
N ALA A 445 -18.68 -12.20 37.87
CA ALA A 445 -20.12 -12.46 37.84
C ALA A 445 -20.53 -13.31 36.63
N PRO A 446 -21.68 -14.00 36.66
CA PRO A 446 -22.29 -14.51 35.44
C PRO A 446 -22.49 -13.35 34.45
N ASP A 447 -22.26 -13.58 33.15
CA ASP A 447 -22.27 -12.55 32.11
C ASP A 447 -21.26 -11.41 32.43
N PRO A 448 -19.95 -11.67 32.36
CA PRO A 448 -18.94 -10.76 32.85
C PRO A 448 -18.90 -9.45 32.07
N THR A 449 -18.56 -8.35 32.76
CA THR A 449 -18.53 -7.02 32.18
C THR A 449 -17.11 -6.52 31.94
N LEU A 450 -16.96 -5.58 31.00
CA LEU A 450 -15.70 -4.88 30.75
C LEU A 450 -15.17 -4.21 32.02
N GLN A 451 -16.06 -3.65 32.84
CA GLN A 451 -15.71 -3.02 34.11
C GLN A 451 -15.17 -4.01 35.13
N CYS A 452 -15.72 -5.24 35.15
CA CYS A 452 -15.18 -6.32 35.96
C CYS A 452 -13.77 -6.75 35.47
N ALA A 453 -13.64 -6.91 34.15
CA ALA A 453 -12.36 -7.27 33.55
C ALA A 453 -11.28 -6.19 33.78
N GLN A 454 -11.66 -4.91 33.72
CA GLN A 454 -10.77 -3.80 34.00
C GLN A 454 -10.19 -3.85 35.42
N LYS A 455 -11.02 -4.12 36.43
CA LYS A 455 -10.55 -4.31 37.82
C LYS A 455 -9.50 -5.41 37.94
N GLY A 456 -9.79 -6.57 37.31
CA GLY A 456 -8.85 -7.70 37.32
C GLY A 456 -7.54 -7.36 36.62
N ALA A 457 -7.60 -6.66 35.49
CA ALA A 457 -6.42 -6.22 34.75
C ALA A 457 -5.60 -5.17 35.55
N ASP A 458 -6.24 -4.29 36.32
CA ASP A 458 -5.56 -3.34 37.20
C ASP A 458 -4.81 -4.06 38.33
N MET A 459 -5.42 -5.12 38.91
CA MET A 459 -4.73 -5.99 39.84
C MET A 459 -3.55 -6.73 39.19
N MET A 460 -3.72 -7.24 37.96
CA MET A 460 -2.63 -7.88 37.20
C MET A 460 -1.47 -6.89 36.97
N ARG A 461 -1.75 -5.65 36.58
CA ARG A 461 -0.72 -4.62 36.42
C ARG A 461 0.07 -4.35 37.70
N SER A 462 -0.60 -4.39 38.84
CA SER A 462 0.06 -4.17 40.14
C SER A 462 0.84 -5.39 40.62
N PHE A 463 0.38 -6.60 40.28
CA PHE A 463 1.01 -7.86 40.69
C PHE A 463 2.08 -8.35 39.71
N GLU A 464 1.95 -8.01 38.42
CA GLU A 464 2.83 -8.41 37.31
C GLU A 464 2.99 -9.93 37.17
N PRO A 465 1.90 -10.68 36.93
CA PRO A 465 1.96 -12.14 36.77
C PRO A 465 2.67 -12.54 35.48
N ASP A 466 3.38 -13.66 35.51
CA ASP A 466 3.90 -14.38 34.35
C ASP A 466 3.04 -15.60 33.98
N THR A 467 1.97 -15.85 34.75
CA THR A 467 1.00 -16.91 34.52
C THR A 467 -0.39 -16.43 34.93
N ILE A 468 -1.40 -16.70 34.13
CA ILE A 468 -2.81 -16.49 34.46
C ILE A 468 -3.48 -17.88 34.53
N ILE A 469 -4.22 -18.16 35.60
CA ILE A 469 -4.96 -19.38 35.79
C ILE A 469 -6.44 -19.07 35.90
N ALA A 470 -7.22 -19.40 34.87
CA ALA A 470 -8.67 -19.23 34.86
C ALA A 470 -9.34 -20.52 35.37
N LEU A 471 -9.99 -20.45 36.53
CA LEU A 471 -10.73 -21.55 37.11
C LEU A 471 -12.23 -21.25 37.10
N GLY A 472 -13.03 -22.00 36.34
CA GLY A 472 -14.49 -21.84 36.38
C GLY A 472 -15.20 -22.32 35.12
N GLY A 473 -16.43 -21.85 34.92
CA GLY A 473 -17.16 -22.00 33.66
C GLY A 473 -16.76 -20.96 32.61
N GLY A 474 -17.51 -20.89 31.51
CA GLY A 474 -17.25 -19.93 30.41
C GLY A 474 -17.06 -18.49 30.87
N SER A 475 -17.93 -17.99 31.77
CA SER A 475 -17.84 -16.63 32.29
C SER A 475 -16.49 -16.28 32.93
N ALA A 476 -15.96 -17.19 33.77
CA ALA A 476 -14.67 -16.97 34.42
C ALA A 476 -13.51 -17.02 33.41
N MET A 477 -13.56 -17.94 32.46
CA MET A 477 -12.54 -18.09 31.42
C MET A 477 -12.57 -16.90 30.44
N ASP A 478 -13.76 -16.47 30.02
CA ASP A 478 -13.91 -15.33 29.10
C ASP A 478 -13.45 -14.03 29.79
N ALA A 479 -13.85 -13.79 31.05
CA ALA A 479 -13.35 -12.66 31.81
C ALA A 479 -11.81 -12.68 31.92
N ALA A 480 -11.21 -13.85 32.22
CA ALA A 480 -9.77 -14.00 32.33
C ALA A 480 -9.05 -13.72 30.99
N LYS A 481 -9.59 -14.17 29.84
CA LYS A 481 -9.07 -13.86 28.51
C LYS A 481 -9.09 -12.35 28.23
N ILE A 482 -10.18 -11.67 28.60
CA ILE A 482 -10.29 -10.21 28.45
C ILE A 482 -9.32 -9.47 29.38
N MET A 483 -9.19 -9.92 30.64
CA MET A 483 -8.20 -9.39 31.57
C MET A 483 -6.77 -9.57 31.04
N TRP A 484 -6.49 -10.70 30.41
CA TRP A 484 -5.21 -11.00 29.77
C TRP A 484 -4.92 -9.99 28.65
N VAL A 485 -5.89 -9.73 27.76
CA VAL A 485 -5.76 -8.69 26.72
C VAL A 485 -5.47 -7.33 27.33
N MET A 486 -6.27 -6.87 28.32
CA MET A 486 -6.11 -5.59 28.97
C MET A 486 -4.78 -5.46 29.75
N TYR A 487 -4.25 -6.57 30.26
CA TYR A 487 -2.96 -6.61 30.95
C TYR A 487 -1.78 -6.47 29.98
N GLU A 488 -1.81 -7.20 28.87
CA GLU A 488 -0.72 -7.17 27.89
C GLU A 488 -0.81 -5.92 26.98
N TYR A 489 -2.02 -5.49 26.62
CA TYR A 489 -2.30 -4.38 25.69
C TYR A 489 -3.36 -3.43 26.27
N PRO A 490 -2.96 -2.51 27.16
CA PRO A 490 -3.91 -1.59 27.84
C PRO A 490 -4.72 -0.69 26.88
N ASP A 491 -4.18 -0.41 25.70
CA ASP A 491 -4.79 0.48 24.68
C ASP A 491 -5.62 -0.30 23.63
N ALA A 492 -5.93 -1.60 23.87
CA ALA A 492 -6.70 -2.41 22.94
C ALA A 492 -8.13 -1.88 22.78
N ASN A 493 -8.56 -1.72 21.53
CA ASN A 493 -9.92 -1.30 21.20
C ASN A 493 -10.83 -2.52 20.99
N PHE A 494 -11.79 -2.71 21.90
CA PHE A 494 -12.70 -3.87 21.86
C PHE A 494 -13.71 -3.82 20.73
N GLU A 495 -14.11 -2.64 20.27
CA GLU A 495 -14.99 -2.48 19.10
C GLU A 495 -14.31 -2.99 17.83
N ASP A 496 -13.05 -2.59 17.60
CA ASP A 496 -12.26 -3.06 16.47
C ASP A 496 -11.98 -4.56 16.57
N MET A 497 -11.65 -5.06 17.77
CA MET A 497 -11.40 -6.49 18.00
C MET A 497 -12.65 -7.35 17.77
N ALA A 498 -13.84 -6.86 18.08
CA ALA A 498 -15.10 -7.56 17.84
C ALA A 498 -15.43 -7.70 16.34
N MET A 499 -14.85 -6.88 15.47
CA MET A 499 -15.00 -7.00 14.02
C MET A 499 -14.45 -8.31 13.47
N ASP A 500 -13.43 -8.89 14.11
CA ASP A 500 -12.85 -10.18 13.72
C ASP A 500 -13.80 -11.36 13.96
N PHE A 501 -14.81 -11.21 14.81
CA PHE A 501 -15.80 -12.27 15.08
C PHE A 501 -16.55 -12.70 13.80
N MET A 502 -16.72 -11.81 12.84
CA MET A 502 -17.40 -12.12 11.58
C MET A 502 -16.63 -13.15 10.73
N ASP A 503 -15.32 -13.10 10.77
CA ASP A 503 -14.41 -14.12 10.21
C ASP A 503 -12.98 -13.87 10.71
N ILE A 504 -12.55 -14.61 11.68
CA ILE A 504 -11.23 -14.50 12.33
C ILE A 504 -10.04 -14.70 11.37
N ARG A 505 -10.29 -15.13 10.13
CA ARG A 505 -9.27 -15.35 9.11
C ARG A 505 -9.15 -14.18 8.13
N LYS A 506 -10.17 -13.32 8.04
CA LYS A 506 -10.14 -12.16 7.13
C LYS A 506 -9.17 -11.07 7.56
N ARG A 507 -8.74 -11.09 8.82
CA ARG A 507 -7.80 -10.11 9.38
C ARG A 507 -8.22 -8.67 9.12
N VAL A 508 -9.51 -8.39 9.32
CA VAL A 508 -10.07 -7.04 9.22
C VAL A 508 -9.41 -6.12 10.24
N TYR A 509 -9.06 -6.69 11.39
CA TYR A 509 -8.30 -6.06 12.46
C TYR A 509 -7.09 -6.95 12.80
N THR A 510 -5.94 -6.36 13.08
CA THR A 510 -4.77 -7.12 13.56
C THR A 510 -4.87 -7.28 15.06
N PHE A 511 -5.26 -8.47 15.50
CA PHE A 511 -5.29 -8.80 16.93
C PHE A 511 -3.87 -8.78 17.49
N PRO A 512 -3.64 -8.21 18.70
CA PRO A 512 -2.32 -8.17 19.28
C PRO A 512 -1.80 -9.59 19.61
N GLU A 513 -0.49 -9.79 19.46
CA GLU A 513 0.16 -11.07 19.77
C GLU A 513 0.19 -11.29 21.27
N MET A 514 -0.58 -12.28 21.75
CA MET A 514 -0.74 -12.60 23.17
C MET A 514 0.35 -13.54 23.69
N GLY A 515 0.49 -13.61 25.02
CA GLY A 515 1.40 -14.52 25.70
C GLY A 515 2.83 -13.98 25.91
N LYS A 516 3.05 -12.71 25.66
CA LYS A 516 4.37 -12.07 25.86
C LYS A 516 4.69 -11.82 27.33
N LYS A 517 3.66 -11.50 28.13
CA LYS A 517 3.83 -11.25 29.57
C LYS A 517 3.41 -12.45 30.41
N ALA A 518 2.31 -13.11 30.05
CA ALA A 518 1.75 -14.17 30.87
C ALA A 518 1.31 -15.39 30.05
N TYR A 519 1.65 -16.59 30.54
CA TYR A 519 1.17 -17.88 30.04
C TYR A 519 -0.25 -18.14 30.56
N PHE A 520 -1.18 -18.55 29.69
CA PHE A 520 -2.58 -18.69 30.05
C PHE A 520 -2.97 -20.18 30.25
N VAL A 521 -3.47 -20.50 31.44
CA VAL A 521 -3.96 -21.83 31.84
C VAL A 521 -5.47 -21.73 32.07
N ALA A 522 -6.24 -22.62 31.45
CA ALA A 522 -7.69 -22.70 31.62
C ALA A 522 -8.08 -24.03 32.32
N ILE A 523 -8.86 -23.94 33.39
CA ILE A 523 -9.32 -25.06 34.20
C ILE A 523 -10.86 -25.03 34.30
N PRO A 524 -11.58 -25.77 33.46
CA PRO A 524 -13.05 -25.77 33.50
C PRO A 524 -13.60 -26.48 34.76
N THR A 525 -14.71 -25.95 35.27
CA THR A 525 -15.50 -26.54 36.35
C THR A 525 -16.90 -27.00 35.91
N SER A 526 -17.19 -26.86 34.62
CA SER A 526 -18.43 -27.30 33.97
C SER A 526 -18.11 -27.93 32.60
N SER A 527 -18.96 -28.87 32.19
CA SER A 527 -18.85 -29.51 30.86
C SER A 527 -19.87 -28.90 29.94
N GLY A 528 -19.51 -27.84 29.20
CA GLY A 528 -20.44 -27.08 28.36
C GLY A 528 -19.75 -26.27 27.29
N THR A 529 -19.26 -25.09 27.63
CA THR A 529 -18.78 -24.07 26.67
C THR A 529 -17.52 -24.45 25.91
N GLY A 530 -16.66 -25.32 26.46
CA GLY A 530 -15.36 -25.62 25.87
C GLY A 530 -14.40 -24.40 25.79
N SER A 531 -14.64 -23.34 26.57
CA SER A 531 -13.85 -22.12 26.52
C SER A 531 -12.35 -22.35 26.81
N GLU A 532 -12.01 -23.46 27.50
CA GLU A 532 -10.62 -23.86 27.75
C GLU A 532 -9.84 -24.25 26.48
N VAL A 533 -10.53 -24.52 25.39
CA VAL A 533 -9.93 -24.91 24.09
C VAL A 533 -10.41 -24.08 22.91
N THR A 534 -11.08 -22.96 23.17
CA THR A 534 -11.60 -22.09 22.10
C THR A 534 -10.92 -20.73 22.06
N PRO A 535 -10.84 -20.10 20.88
CA PRO A 535 -10.30 -18.77 20.68
C PRO A 535 -11.32 -17.65 20.92
N PHE A 536 -12.42 -17.95 21.63
CA PHE A 536 -13.54 -17.04 21.83
C PHE A 536 -13.55 -16.48 23.25
N ALA A 537 -14.07 -15.25 23.39
CA ALA A 537 -14.44 -14.64 24.65
C ALA A 537 -15.60 -13.66 24.43
N ILE A 538 -16.61 -13.72 25.29
CA ILE A 538 -17.76 -12.80 25.23
C ILE A 538 -17.74 -11.93 26.48
N ILE A 539 -17.83 -10.61 26.28
CA ILE A 539 -17.82 -9.63 27.36
C ILE A 539 -18.92 -8.60 27.13
N THR A 540 -19.58 -8.16 28.20
CA THR A 540 -20.65 -7.16 28.13
C THR A 540 -20.13 -5.81 28.60
N ASP A 541 -20.41 -4.75 27.83
CA ASP A 541 -20.26 -3.40 28.35
C ASP A 541 -21.45 -3.05 29.23
N ALA A 542 -21.22 -2.84 30.52
CA ALA A 542 -22.27 -2.56 31.48
C ALA A 542 -22.95 -1.19 31.30
N GLU A 543 -22.28 -0.24 30.63
CA GLU A 543 -22.83 1.10 30.41
C GLU A 543 -23.80 1.12 29.22
N THR A 544 -23.46 0.42 28.16
CA THR A 544 -24.20 0.40 26.91
C THR A 544 -25.11 -0.83 26.76
N GLY A 545 -24.85 -1.90 27.53
CA GLY A 545 -25.49 -3.19 27.38
C GLY A 545 -25.06 -3.97 26.14
N VAL A 546 -24.06 -3.49 25.42
CA VAL A 546 -23.54 -4.14 24.20
C VAL A 546 -22.67 -5.35 24.58
N LYS A 547 -22.90 -6.48 23.90
CA LYS A 547 -22.06 -7.67 24.01
C LYS A 547 -21.00 -7.63 22.92
N TRP A 548 -19.74 -7.72 23.34
CA TRP A 548 -18.60 -7.80 22.45
C TRP A 548 -18.12 -9.26 22.34
N PRO A 549 -18.47 -9.97 21.26
CA PRO A 549 -17.91 -11.26 20.98
C PRO A 549 -16.52 -11.08 20.35
N LEU A 550 -15.50 -11.58 20.99
CA LEU A 550 -14.14 -11.61 20.47
C LEU A 550 -13.79 -12.99 19.95
N ALA A 551 -13.16 -13.05 18.81
CA ALA A 551 -12.74 -14.29 18.18
C ALA A 551 -11.39 -14.10 17.49
N ASP A 552 -10.32 -14.56 18.11
CA ASP A 552 -9.00 -14.66 17.51
C ASP A 552 -8.21 -15.78 18.17
N TYR A 553 -7.41 -16.50 17.39
CA TYR A 553 -6.57 -17.59 17.90
C TYR A 553 -5.52 -17.13 18.91
N GLN A 554 -5.27 -15.83 19.05
CA GLN A 554 -4.45 -15.27 20.13
C GLN A 554 -5.10 -15.41 21.51
N LEU A 555 -6.44 -15.57 21.56
CA LEU A 555 -7.19 -15.84 22.82
C LEU A 555 -7.21 -17.31 23.20
N LEU A 556 -6.69 -18.20 22.35
CA LEU A 556 -6.64 -19.62 22.67
C LEU A 556 -5.72 -19.84 23.89
N PRO A 557 -6.20 -20.51 24.96
CA PRO A 557 -5.36 -20.84 26.11
C PRO A 557 -4.11 -21.63 25.71
N ASN A 558 -2.99 -21.36 26.37
CA ASN A 558 -1.78 -22.15 26.14
C ASN A 558 -1.92 -23.59 26.71
N MET A 559 -2.56 -23.72 27.87
CA MET A 559 -2.79 -25.00 28.51
C MET A 559 -4.24 -25.12 28.99
N ALA A 560 -4.88 -26.24 28.69
CA ALA A 560 -6.17 -26.61 29.24
C ALA A 560 -6.00 -27.78 30.21
N ILE A 561 -6.67 -27.73 31.38
CA ILE A 561 -6.63 -28.80 32.41
C ILE A 561 -8.05 -29.27 32.71
N VAL A 562 -8.46 -30.35 32.06
CA VAL A 562 -9.80 -30.94 32.14
C VAL A 562 -9.79 -32.05 33.21
N ASP A 563 -9.80 -31.63 34.48
CA ASP A 563 -9.83 -32.56 35.62
C ASP A 563 -11.25 -32.71 36.15
N VAL A 564 -11.78 -33.94 36.09
CA VAL A 564 -13.15 -34.23 36.47
C VAL A 564 -13.45 -33.93 37.94
N ASP A 565 -12.45 -33.93 38.82
CA ASP A 565 -12.65 -33.61 40.23
C ASP A 565 -13.24 -32.21 40.43
N ASN A 566 -12.95 -31.26 39.52
CA ASN A 566 -13.52 -29.91 39.52
C ASN A 566 -15.00 -29.88 39.09
N MET A 567 -15.54 -30.96 38.52
CA MET A 567 -16.89 -31.00 37.93
C MET A 567 -17.85 -31.92 38.70
N MET A 568 -17.37 -32.65 39.70
CA MET A 568 -18.16 -33.65 40.44
C MET A 568 -19.37 -33.06 41.17
N THR A 569 -19.30 -31.79 41.55
CA THR A 569 -20.37 -31.09 42.27
C THR A 569 -21.30 -30.29 41.39
N GLN A 570 -21.17 -30.40 40.07
CA GLN A 570 -22.01 -29.67 39.10
C GLN A 570 -23.50 -30.00 39.31
N PRO A 571 -24.40 -29.02 39.57
CA PRO A 571 -25.82 -29.25 39.82
C PRO A 571 -26.54 -29.83 38.59
N LYS A 572 -27.64 -30.58 38.81
CA LYS A 572 -28.45 -31.19 37.74
C LYS A 572 -28.89 -30.20 36.66
N GLY A 573 -29.39 -29.03 37.06
CA GLY A 573 -29.81 -27.97 36.09
C GLY A 573 -28.66 -27.50 35.22
N LEU A 574 -27.48 -27.28 35.79
CA LEU A 574 -26.30 -26.89 35.02
C LEU A 574 -25.81 -28.08 34.17
N THR A 575 -25.87 -29.31 34.65
CA THR A 575 -25.47 -30.52 33.92
C THR A 575 -26.31 -30.68 32.63
N SER A 576 -27.65 -30.51 32.73
CA SER A 576 -28.51 -30.63 31.54
C SER A 576 -28.29 -29.49 30.54
N ALA A 577 -28.24 -28.26 31.04
CA ALA A 577 -28.05 -27.09 30.16
C ALA A 577 -26.69 -27.17 29.45
N SER A 578 -25.61 -27.37 30.19
CA SER A 578 -24.27 -27.43 29.59
C SER A 578 -24.06 -28.69 28.75
N GLY A 579 -24.66 -29.84 29.10
CA GLY A 579 -24.57 -31.05 28.28
C GLY A 579 -25.27 -30.93 26.91
N ILE A 580 -26.42 -30.20 26.87
CA ILE A 580 -27.07 -29.89 25.59
C ILE A 580 -26.27 -28.84 24.81
N ASP A 581 -25.60 -27.91 25.47
CA ASP A 581 -24.70 -26.97 24.86
C ASP A 581 -23.53 -27.68 24.15
N VAL A 582 -22.92 -28.70 24.79
CA VAL A 582 -21.92 -29.55 24.12
C VAL A 582 -22.48 -30.21 22.87
N MET A 583 -23.72 -30.70 22.93
CA MET A 583 -24.39 -31.32 21.77
C MET A 583 -24.57 -30.29 20.64
N THR A 584 -25.01 -29.07 20.98
CA THR A 584 -25.19 -27.98 20.01
C THR A 584 -23.88 -27.61 19.33
N HIS A 585 -22.82 -27.38 20.10
CA HIS A 585 -21.50 -27.08 19.58
C HIS A 585 -20.98 -28.15 18.62
N ALA A 586 -21.14 -29.42 18.99
CA ALA A 586 -20.71 -30.54 18.17
C ALA A 586 -21.51 -30.66 16.86
N ILE A 587 -22.84 -30.46 16.90
CA ILE A 587 -23.68 -30.47 15.69
C ILE A 587 -23.37 -29.25 14.80
N GLU A 588 -23.26 -28.08 15.38
CA GLU A 588 -22.92 -26.84 14.61
C GLU A 588 -21.56 -26.98 13.94
N ALA A 589 -20.54 -27.51 14.62
CA ALA A 589 -19.25 -27.79 14.02
C ALA A 589 -19.36 -28.77 12.84
N PHE A 590 -20.17 -29.84 12.98
CA PHE A 590 -20.34 -30.85 11.93
C PHE A 590 -21.06 -30.34 10.69
N VAL A 591 -22.06 -29.45 10.85
CA VAL A 591 -22.80 -28.86 9.71
C VAL A 591 -22.21 -27.55 9.21
N SER A 592 -21.10 -27.10 9.78
CA SER A 592 -20.42 -25.90 9.34
C SER A 592 -19.94 -26.03 7.91
N ILE A 593 -19.99 -24.95 7.13
CA ILE A 593 -19.37 -24.89 5.78
C ILE A 593 -17.85 -24.97 5.84
N MET A 594 -17.26 -24.92 7.03
CA MET A 594 -15.82 -24.97 7.27
C MET A 594 -15.39 -26.28 7.95
N ALA A 595 -16.34 -27.22 8.11
CA ALA A 595 -16.06 -28.53 8.64
C ALA A 595 -14.97 -29.27 7.86
N THR A 596 -14.17 -30.04 8.56
CA THR A 596 -13.07 -30.83 8.01
C THR A 596 -13.10 -32.24 8.62
N ASP A 597 -12.40 -33.20 8.01
CA ASP A 597 -12.26 -34.55 8.57
C ASP A 597 -11.78 -34.54 10.03
N TYR A 598 -10.96 -33.53 10.42
CA TYR A 598 -10.49 -33.37 11.80
C TYR A 598 -11.62 -32.92 12.74
N THR A 599 -12.38 -31.90 12.33
CA THR A 599 -13.48 -31.37 13.14
C THR A 599 -14.65 -32.37 13.21
N ASP A 600 -14.97 -33.04 12.11
CA ASP A 600 -16.01 -34.07 12.03
C ASP A 600 -15.73 -35.26 12.95
N GLY A 601 -14.48 -35.70 12.98
CA GLY A 601 -14.07 -36.78 13.86
C GLY A 601 -14.29 -36.44 15.35
N LEU A 602 -13.95 -35.20 15.74
CA LEU A 602 -14.17 -34.71 17.11
C LEU A 602 -15.65 -34.49 17.41
N ALA A 603 -16.37 -33.85 16.50
CA ALA A 603 -17.79 -33.52 16.63
C ALA A 603 -18.64 -34.81 16.78
N MET A 604 -18.49 -35.78 15.86
CA MET A 604 -19.20 -37.07 15.94
C MET A 604 -18.91 -37.84 17.22
N LYS A 605 -17.64 -37.82 17.64
CA LYS A 605 -17.26 -38.49 18.91
C LYS A 605 -17.91 -37.80 20.11
N ALA A 606 -17.90 -36.45 20.14
CA ALA A 606 -18.55 -35.68 21.20
C ALA A 606 -20.05 -35.94 21.27
N VAL A 607 -20.77 -35.91 20.13
CA VAL A 607 -22.20 -36.24 20.06
C VAL A 607 -22.49 -37.64 20.66
N LYS A 608 -21.72 -38.65 20.26
CA LYS A 608 -21.86 -39.99 20.78
C LYS A 608 -21.66 -40.05 22.30
N MET A 609 -20.61 -39.39 22.80
CA MET A 609 -20.31 -39.36 24.23
C MET A 609 -21.41 -38.69 25.05
N VAL A 610 -21.99 -37.59 24.53
CA VAL A 610 -23.13 -36.90 25.18
C VAL A 610 -24.35 -37.82 25.26
N PHE A 611 -24.74 -38.50 24.18
CA PHE A 611 -25.87 -39.43 24.18
C PHE A 611 -25.68 -40.59 25.17
N GLU A 612 -24.47 -41.09 25.28
CA GLU A 612 -24.15 -42.24 26.15
C GLU A 612 -24.06 -41.85 27.64
N ASN A 613 -23.61 -40.61 27.96
CA ASN A 613 -23.21 -40.28 29.33
C ASN A 613 -24.03 -39.13 29.98
N LEU A 614 -24.66 -38.25 29.24
CA LEU A 614 -25.44 -37.14 29.80
C LEU A 614 -26.58 -37.62 30.70
N PRO A 615 -27.35 -38.69 30.37
CA PRO A 615 -28.38 -39.17 31.24
C PRO A 615 -27.84 -39.60 32.62
N SER A 616 -26.73 -40.37 32.65
CA SER A 616 -26.10 -40.81 33.91
C SER A 616 -25.48 -39.63 34.67
N ALA A 617 -24.81 -38.73 33.99
CA ALA A 617 -24.24 -37.51 34.58
C ALA A 617 -25.32 -36.60 35.19
N TYR A 618 -26.52 -36.55 34.60
CA TYR A 618 -27.67 -35.83 35.15
C TYR A 618 -28.28 -36.53 36.37
N GLU A 619 -28.55 -37.82 36.26
CA GLU A 619 -29.25 -38.56 37.33
C GLU A 619 -28.35 -38.80 38.54
N ASN A 620 -27.10 -39.18 38.36
CA ASN A 620 -26.20 -39.65 39.39
C ASN A 620 -24.79 -39.07 39.35
N GLY A 621 -24.60 -37.91 38.71
CA GLY A 621 -23.26 -37.35 38.40
C GLY A 621 -22.35 -37.16 39.63
N ALA A 622 -22.90 -36.91 40.82
CA ALA A 622 -22.10 -36.76 42.03
C ALA A 622 -21.38 -38.08 42.42
N ASN A 623 -21.94 -39.25 42.03
CA ASN A 623 -21.40 -40.59 42.34
C ASN A 623 -20.95 -41.36 41.09
N ASP A 624 -21.00 -40.72 39.91
CA ASP A 624 -20.55 -41.34 38.66
C ASP A 624 -19.42 -40.49 38.02
N PRO A 625 -18.19 -40.63 38.53
CA PRO A 625 -17.04 -39.90 38.01
C PRO A 625 -16.74 -40.26 36.55
N LYS A 626 -17.13 -41.46 36.09
CA LYS A 626 -16.92 -41.85 34.69
C LYS A 626 -17.84 -41.06 33.76
N ALA A 627 -19.13 -40.97 34.05
CA ALA A 627 -20.04 -40.18 33.25
C ALA A 627 -19.65 -38.68 33.24
N ARG A 628 -19.19 -38.15 34.36
CA ARG A 628 -18.66 -36.79 34.45
C ARG A 628 -17.40 -36.58 33.60
N GLU A 629 -16.45 -37.54 33.69
CA GLU A 629 -15.21 -37.46 32.88
C GLU A 629 -15.52 -37.55 31.38
N GLU A 630 -16.42 -38.44 30.98
CA GLU A 630 -16.82 -38.52 29.56
C GLU A 630 -17.54 -37.24 29.08
N MET A 631 -18.38 -36.62 29.92
CA MET A 631 -19.01 -35.34 29.60
C MET A 631 -17.98 -34.21 29.53
N ALA A 632 -16.97 -34.18 30.39
CA ALA A 632 -15.89 -33.19 30.35
C ALA A 632 -15.05 -33.33 29.05
N ASN A 633 -14.70 -34.57 28.71
CA ASN A 633 -13.99 -34.87 27.48
C ASN A 633 -14.82 -34.51 26.23
N ALA A 634 -16.13 -34.80 26.23
CA ALA A 634 -17.05 -34.44 25.16
C ALA A 634 -17.11 -32.92 24.97
N SER A 635 -17.19 -32.14 26.06
CA SER A 635 -17.15 -30.68 26.05
C SER A 635 -15.85 -30.14 25.41
N CYS A 636 -14.72 -30.67 25.82
CA CYS A 636 -13.42 -30.30 25.29
C CYS A 636 -13.31 -30.63 23.78
N MET A 637 -13.74 -31.84 23.37
CA MET A 637 -13.73 -32.23 21.95
C MET A 637 -14.67 -31.40 21.08
N ALA A 638 -15.88 -31.12 21.58
CA ALA A 638 -16.83 -30.23 20.89
C ALA A 638 -16.28 -28.81 20.76
N GLY A 639 -15.64 -28.29 21.81
CA GLY A 639 -14.96 -26.99 21.79
C GLY A 639 -13.83 -26.93 20.76
N MET A 640 -13.00 -27.97 20.66
CA MET A 640 -11.96 -28.10 19.65
C MET A 640 -12.55 -28.16 18.22
N ALA A 641 -13.63 -28.90 18.02
CA ALA A 641 -14.31 -28.97 16.73
C ALA A 641 -14.88 -27.60 16.37
N PHE A 642 -15.65 -27.00 17.26
CA PHE A 642 -16.29 -25.70 17.07
C PHE A 642 -15.31 -24.55 16.82
N ALA A 643 -14.16 -24.56 17.49
CA ALA A 643 -13.10 -23.57 17.30
C ALA A 643 -12.44 -23.63 15.92
N ASN A 644 -12.55 -24.77 15.23
CA ASN A 644 -11.85 -25.06 13.98
C ASN A 644 -12.78 -25.40 12.79
N ALA A 645 -14.09 -25.26 12.98
CA ALA A 645 -15.08 -25.54 11.95
C ALA A 645 -15.83 -24.30 11.46
#